data_d9333f5fcb0066a82ce643e68f62d617
#
_entry.id   d9333f5fcb0066a82ce643e68f62d617
#
_cell.length_a   1.000
_cell.length_b   1.000
_cell.length_c   1.000
_cell.angle_alpha   90.00
_cell.angle_beta   90.00
_cell.angle_gamma   90.00
#
_symmetry.space_group_name_H-M   'P 1'
#
loop_
_entity.id
_entity.type
_entity.pdbx_description
1 polymer ?
#
loop_
_entity_poly.entity_id
_entity_poly.type
_entity_poly.pdbx_seq_one_letter_code
_entity_poly.pdbx_strand_id
1 'polypeptide(L)'
;MTLRFPLVLAAAVVLAACGAPRIATEAPAQPDPPITVQMPDPEPMTVDPAMLPSTMDAAMDTVTAGRFDNGKMFTLDNPPREYFREAYGFTEGDDWYERARLGALRFATYCSASFVSPTGLILTNHHCARQSITQAGLAAGTDYNEAGFFAQNAGAEAMVEDLFVEQLVDIRDVTADIDAAAATAESDADRQSARAAAIEAMQDAGTDEDAGMRVQVISFYSGGQYKAYTFKRYDNIRLVFAPETKLGYFGGDPDNFTYPRYSLDFALFRAVDEDGDPLETEHYFPFQPDGSDAGDLVFVIGNPGSTTRLQTVAELEYRRDVSEPAVLSFLESREAAFGNFVNANPDAPETPELSDTYFSLGNGRKAYTGRVEGLRDDYILARRAAAQRDYETALAQNAAAQAEYGDVIARIADNRRRAMDAAGMARAFVALGPSSPYNGTVVNRGFTVATAGGSATEEQLLEVEQQPVSLQRDLLAARLMDFQTHLPADQVQPVLMGRSPAVAAREIVQNSMLTTEAKIRQAFADGMDLSADPAVQMAQAVLPMLQAYYGGQQALSAELGELQTGLARARFAVYGTDAPPDATFSLRISDGVVQGYDYNGTRAPAYTTLFGMYDRYYSFCQPATIASTEDCSWDLPQRWLDARSELDMTTPYNFVSTNDIIGGNSGSPVLNRDLEVVGIAFDGNIESLPGNYIYLDTYNRTVSVDVRMMLESLRTAYGLGYLADELTGE
;
A
#
# COMPACT_ATOMS: atom_id res chain seq x y z
N MET A 1 -16.80 -21.08 -27.30
CA MET A 1 -17.38 -19.73 -27.13
C MET A 1 -17.18 -19.40 -25.66
N THR A 2 -15.95 -19.04 -25.33
CA THR A 2 -15.47 -18.78 -23.98
C THR A 2 -15.81 -17.32 -23.63
N LEU A 3 -16.77 -17.12 -22.73
CA LEU A 3 -17.02 -15.82 -22.13
C LEU A 3 -15.84 -15.52 -21.19
N ARG A 4 -14.89 -14.74 -21.66
CA ARG A 4 -13.96 -14.03 -20.79
C ARG A 4 -14.73 -12.87 -20.16
N PHE A 5 -15.00 -12.96 -18.86
CA PHE A 5 -15.47 -11.84 -18.09
C PHE A 5 -14.32 -10.83 -17.98
N PRO A 6 -14.54 -9.55 -18.29
CA PRO A 6 -13.56 -8.54 -17.94
C PRO A 6 -13.45 -8.50 -16.41
N LEU A 7 -12.24 -8.65 -15.89
CA LEU A 7 -11.90 -8.35 -14.49
C LEU A 7 -12.23 -6.88 -14.26
N VAL A 8 -13.37 -6.62 -13.63
CA VAL A 8 -13.59 -5.29 -13.04
C VAL A 8 -12.52 -5.15 -11.96
N LEU A 9 -11.64 -4.18 -12.15
CA LEU A 9 -10.62 -3.77 -11.19
C LEU A 9 -11.31 -3.43 -9.87
N ALA A 10 -11.53 -4.45 -9.03
CA ALA A 10 -11.62 -4.19 -7.60
C ALA A 10 -10.28 -3.54 -7.26
N ALA A 11 -10.31 -2.36 -6.67
CA ALA A 11 -9.11 -1.67 -6.25
C ALA A 11 -8.21 -2.70 -5.55
N ALA A 12 -7.15 -3.11 -6.23
CA ALA A 12 -6.16 -3.98 -5.62
C ALA A 12 -5.59 -3.15 -4.47
N VAL A 13 -5.96 -3.52 -3.26
CA VAL A 13 -5.24 -3.06 -2.07
C VAL A 13 -3.89 -3.74 -2.19
N VAL A 14 -2.92 -3.03 -2.75
CA VAL A 14 -1.53 -3.46 -2.75
C VAL A 14 -1.07 -3.35 -1.30
N LEU A 15 -1.07 -4.48 -0.62
CA LEU A 15 -0.57 -4.62 0.73
C LEU A 15 0.91 -4.99 0.62
N ALA A 16 1.81 -4.06 0.87
CA ALA A 16 3.22 -4.36 1.02
C ALA A 16 3.44 -5.07 2.37
N ALA A 17 4.13 -6.19 2.35
CA ALA A 17 4.33 -7.04 3.51
C ALA A 17 5.48 -6.55 4.40
N CYS A 18 5.28 -6.58 5.71
CA CYS A 18 6.34 -6.38 6.72
C CYS A 18 6.15 -7.37 7.87
N GLY A 19 7.11 -8.18 8.21
CA GLY A 19 7.01 -9.26 9.20
C GLY A 19 7.74 -9.02 10.53
N ALA A 20 7.39 -9.71 11.57
CA ALA A 20 8.02 -9.70 12.89
C ALA A 20 8.16 -11.09 13.55
N PRO A 21 8.99 -11.24 14.57
CA PRO A 21 9.41 -12.55 15.10
C PRO A 21 8.38 -13.24 16.00
N ARG A 22 8.59 -14.53 16.19
CA ARG A 22 7.75 -15.47 16.94
C ARG A 22 7.77 -15.24 18.44
N ILE A 23 6.61 -15.45 19.11
CA ILE A 23 6.47 -15.54 20.57
C ILE A 23 6.06 -16.97 20.94
N ALA A 24 6.84 -17.63 21.80
CA ALA A 24 6.48 -18.91 22.39
C ALA A 24 5.66 -18.67 23.68
N THR A 25 4.47 -19.25 23.77
CA THR A 25 3.62 -19.17 24.95
C THR A 25 3.75 -20.42 25.82
N GLU A 26 4.32 -20.33 27.03
CA GLU A 26 4.04 -21.25 28.12
C GLU A 26 2.68 -20.92 28.77
N ALA A 27 1.95 -21.94 29.19
CA ALA A 27 0.63 -21.81 29.79
C ALA A 27 0.65 -20.95 31.07
N PRO A 28 -0.29 -20.01 31.26
CA PRO A 28 -0.25 -19.07 32.37
C PRO A 28 -0.59 -19.75 33.71
N ALA A 29 0.24 -19.44 34.71
CA ALA A 29 -0.12 -19.63 36.11
C ALA A 29 -1.33 -18.74 36.46
N GLN A 30 -2.21 -19.20 37.32
CA GLN A 30 -3.42 -18.46 37.73
C GLN A 30 -3.01 -17.08 38.31
N PRO A 31 -3.67 -16.00 37.89
CA PRO A 31 -3.39 -14.69 38.43
C PRO A 31 -3.93 -14.54 39.86
N ASP A 32 -3.17 -13.86 40.69
CA ASP A 32 -3.63 -13.36 42.01
C ASP A 32 -4.83 -12.44 41.83
N PRO A 33 -5.75 -12.36 42.80
CA PRO A 33 -6.94 -11.52 42.73
C PRO A 33 -6.56 -10.05 42.55
N PRO A 34 -7.27 -9.30 41.70
CA PRO A 34 -6.93 -7.91 41.41
C PRO A 34 -7.04 -7.04 42.66
N ILE A 35 -6.01 -6.24 42.91
CA ILE A 35 -6.05 -5.16 43.88
C ILE A 35 -7.04 -4.11 43.34
N THR A 36 -8.23 -4.07 43.94
CA THR A 36 -9.22 -3.05 43.62
C THR A 36 -8.80 -1.74 44.27
N VAL A 37 -8.11 -0.88 43.50
CA VAL A 37 -7.98 0.52 43.90
C VAL A 37 -9.31 1.18 43.56
N GLN A 38 -10.12 1.50 44.59
CA GLN A 38 -11.28 2.36 44.43
C GLN A 38 -10.77 3.76 44.08
N MET A 39 -10.82 4.09 42.79
CA MET A 39 -10.74 5.50 42.38
C MET A 39 -12.05 6.17 42.81
N PRO A 40 -12.02 7.39 43.41
CA PRO A 40 -13.23 8.15 43.62
C PRO A 40 -13.91 8.38 42.25
N ASP A 41 -15.23 8.20 42.19
CA ASP A 41 -16.02 8.51 41.01
C ASP A 41 -15.68 9.94 40.55
N PRO A 42 -15.32 10.14 39.26
CA PRO A 42 -15.11 11.49 38.76
C PRO A 42 -16.44 12.23 38.88
N GLU A 43 -16.45 13.36 39.57
CA GLU A 43 -17.61 14.24 39.57
C GLU A 43 -17.95 14.55 38.10
N PRO A 44 -19.20 14.42 37.67
CA PRO A 44 -19.57 14.75 36.32
C PRO A 44 -19.23 16.21 36.06
N MET A 45 -18.26 16.46 35.16
CA MET A 45 -18.03 17.81 34.64
C MET A 45 -19.31 18.19 33.90
N THR A 46 -20.11 19.05 34.49
CA THR A 46 -21.21 19.73 33.79
C THR A 46 -20.60 20.76 32.87
N VAL A 47 -20.36 20.36 31.65
CA VAL A 47 -20.03 21.30 30.56
C VAL A 47 -21.34 22.03 30.25
N ASP A 48 -21.32 23.36 30.39
CA ASP A 48 -22.47 24.20 30.04
C ASP A 48 -22.81 23.97 28.54
N PRO A 49 -24.00 23.45 28.21
CA PRO A 49 -24.40 23.20 26.87
C PRO A 49 -24.38 24.44 25.95
N ALA A 50 -24.34 25.65 26.54
CA ALA A 50 -24.24 26.90 25.78
C ALA A 50 -22.83 27.22 25.26
N MET A 51 -21.81 26.41 25.62
CA MET A 51 -20.41 26.65 25.20
C MET A 51 -19.92 25.80 24.02
N LEU A 52 -20.72 24.92 23.44
CA LEU A 52 -20.19 23.96 22.49
C LEU A 52 -20.54 24.11 21.00
N PRO A 53 -21.72 24.36 20.47
CA PRO A 53 -21.90 24.18 19.01
C PRO A 53 -21.75 25.42 18.13
N SER A 54 -22.09 26.60 18.58
CA SER A 54 -22.19 27.77 17.68
C SER A 54 -20.83 28.35 17.23
N THR A 55 -19.73 28.02 17.90
CA THR A 55 -18.40 28.52 17.54
C THR A 55 -17.64 27.58 16.61
N MET A 56 -17.91 26.27 16.65
CA MET A 56 -17.28 25.32 15.73
C MET A 56 -17.90 25.42 14.33
N ASP A 57 -19.23 25.43 14.19
CA ASP A 57 -19.88 25.55 12.88
C ASP A 57 -19.51 26.87 12.18
N ALA A 58 -19.50 27.99 12.93
CA ALA A 58 -19.10 29.28 12.38
C ALA A 58 -17.59 29.35 12.04
N ALA A 59 -16.75 28.59 12.75
CA ALA A 59 -15.30 28.48 12.43
C ALA A 59 -15.08 27.65 11.16
N MET A 60 -15.90 26.60 10.92
CA MET A 60 -15.81 25.74 9.74
C MET A 60 -16.18 26.49 8.45
N ASP A 61 -17.10 27.43 8.50
CA ASP A 61 -17.47 28.28 7.34
C ASP A 61 -16.32 29.24 6.93
N THR A 62 -15.33 29.45 7.77
CA THR A 62 -14.14 30.30 7.47
C THR A 62 -12.94 29.50 6.94
N VAL A 63 -13.04 28.17 6.88
CA VAL A 63 -11.97 27.33 6.37
C VAL A 63 -11.81 27.55 4.86
N THR A 64 -10.57 27.79 4.43
CA THR A 64 -10.19 27.98 3.03
C THR A 64 -9.34 26.82 2.52
N ALA A 65 -9.40 26.57 1.22
CA ALA A 65 -8.51 25.60 0.57
C ALA A 65 -7.04 26.06 0.64
N GLY A 66 -6.14 25.12 0.81
CA GLY A 66 -4.70 25.37 0.72
C GLY A 66 -4.16 25.14 -0.69
N ARG A 67 -3.07 25.80 -1.04
CA ARG A 67 -2.42 25.69 -2.35
C ARG A 67 -2.07 24.24 -2.71
N PHE A 68 -1.64 23.46 -1.74
CA PHE A 68 -1.16 22.09 -1.92
C PHE A 68 -2.09 21.01 -1.38
N ASP A 69 -3.37 21.32 -1.16
CA ASP A 69 -4.35 20.32 -0.69
C ASP A 69 -4.46 19.11 -1.64
N ASN A 70 -4.20 19.30 -2.93
CA ASN A 70 -4.13 18.22 -3.92
C ASN A 70 -2.76 17.55 -3.98
N GLY A 71 -1.79 18.00 -3.15
CA GLY A 71 -0.48 17.41 -3.01
C GLY A 71 0.60 17.98 -3.91
N LYS A 72 1.75 17.29 -3.90
CA LYS A 72 2.98 17.66 -4.61
C LYS A 72 3.58 16.51 -5.42
N MET A 73 2.82 15.47 -5.75
CA MET A 73 3.27 14.33 -6.53
C MET A 73 3.11 14.61 -8.03
N PHE A 74 3.99 15.41 -8.59
CA PHE A 74 3.97 15.83 -10.00
C PHE A 74 4.53 14.74 -10.93
N THR A 75 4.08 14.71 -12.18
CA THR A 75 4.68 13.84 -13.20
C THR A 75 5.98 14.44 -13.72
N LEU A 76 6.97 13.61 -14.08
CA LEU A 76 8.27 14.07 -14.54
C LEU A 76 8.25 14.73 -15.92
N ASP A 77 7.23 14.48 -16.73
CA ASP A 77 7.02 15.16 -18.01
C ASP A 77 6.24 16.48 -17.89
N ASN A 78 5.68 16.78 -16.72
CA ASN A 78 5.03 18.06 -16.39
C ASN A 78 5.39 18.53 -14.97
N PRO A 79 6.69 18.74 -14.65
CA PRO A 79 7.10 19.22 -13.33
C PRO A 79 6.77 20.71 -13.15
N PRO A 80 6.46 21.18 -11.95
CA PRO A 80 6.07 22.57 -11.69
C PRO A 80 7.32 23.49 -11.61
N ARG A 81 8.03 23.64 -12.72
CA ARG A 81 9.34 24.33 -12.79
C ARG A 81 9.29 25.77 -12.26
N GLU A 82 8.19 26.49 -12.54
CA GLU A 82 8.01 27.86 -12.06
C GLU A 82 7.94 27.90 -10.53
N TYR A 83 7.15 26.97 -9.94
CA TYR A 83 7.07 26.84 -8.49
C TYR A 83 8.43 26.45 -7.88
N PHE A 84 9.18 25.51 -8.45
CA PHE A 84 10.50 25.13 -7.95
C PHE A 84 11.49 26.30 -8.01
N ARG A 85 11.42 27.09 -9.07
CA ARG A 85 12.24 28.31 -9.19
C ARG A 85 11.88 29.36 -8.13
N GLU A 86 10.60 29.61 -7.90
CA GLU A 86 10.14 30.61 -6.93
C GLU A 86 10.39 30.17 -5.48
N ALA A 87 10.10 28.91 -5.16
CA ALA A 87 10.19 28.41 -3.79
C ALA A 87 11.64 28.11 -3.36
N TYR A 88 12.48 27.62 -4.28
CA TYR A 88 13.79 27.07 -3.95
C TYR A 88 14.95 27.64 -4.77
N GLY A 89 14.69 28.49 -5.75
CA GLY A 89 15.70 28.91 -6.72
C GLY A 89 16.24 27.74 -7.57
N PHE A 90 15.43 26.68 -7.73
CA PHE A 90 15.79 25.50 -8.53
C PHE A 90 15.47 25.74 -10.00
N THR A 91 16.48 25.62 -10.89
CA THR A 91 16.37 26.01 -12.31
C THR A 91 16.93 24.98 -13.27
N GLU A 92 17.02 23.71 -12.85
CA GLU A 92 17.57 22.63 -13.66
C GLU A 92 16.76 22.38 -14.94
N GLY A 93 17.49 21.97 -16.01
CA GLY A 93 16.95 21.73 -17.35
C GLY A 93 16.39 20.32 -17.54
N ASP A 94 16.04 20.02 -18.79
CA ASP A 94 15.45 18.73 -19.17
C ASP A 94 16.37 17.54 -18.87
N ASP A 95 17.67 17.68 -19.02
CA ASP A 95 18.67 16.65 -18.75
C ASP A 95 18.63 16.17 -17.28
N TRP A 96 18.34 17.08 -16.33
CA TRP A 96 18.19 16.72 -14.91
C TRP A 96 16.96 15.82 -14.70
N TYR A 97 15.80 16.20 -15.30
CA TYR A 97 14.58 15.42 -15.18
C TYR A 97 14.68 14.08 -15.92
N GLU A 98 15.42 14.01 -17.03
CA GLU A 98 15.69 12.78 -17.73
C GLU A 98 16.57 11.84 -16.90
N ARG A 99 17.66 12.33 -16.32
CA ARG A 99 18.49 11.54 -15.39
C ARG A 99 17.69 11.07 -14.17
N ALA A 100 16.84 11.94 -13.60
CA ALA A 100 15.96 11.62 -12.50
C ALA A 100 14.98 10.50 -12.86
N ARG A 101 14.43 10.50 -14.09
CA ARG A 101 13.54 9.47 -14.60
C ARG A 101 14.26 8.14 -14.81
N LEU A 102 15.44 8.17 -15.39
CA LEU A 102 16.18 6.97 -15.78
C LEU A 102 16.94 6.30 -14.64
N GLY A 103 17.26 7.02 -13.55
CA GLY A 103 17.84 6.44 -12.33
C GLY A 103 16.81 5.76 -11.44
N ALA A 104 15.53 6.17 -11.53
CA ALA A 104 14.45 5.64 -10.69
C ALA A 104 13.82 4.38 -11.29
N LEU A 105 13.39 3.45 -10.42
CA LEU A 105 12.83 2.16 -10.80
C LEU A 105 11.49 1.90 -10.09
N ARG A 106 10.68 1.04 -10.68
CA ARG A 106 9.69 0.25 -9.95
C ARG A 106 10.35 -1.01 -9.40
N PHE A 107 10.02 -1.38 -8.19
CA PHE A 107 10.38 -2.68 -7.61
C PHE A 107 9.15 -3.57 -7.60
N ALA A 108 9.14 -4.55 -8.47
CA ALA A 108 7.97 -5.38 -8.76
C ALA A 108 6.71 -4.52 -9.05
N THR A 109 5.56 -4.90 -8.49
CA THR A 109 4.26 -4.22 -8.71
C THR A 109 3.80 -3.38 -7.52
N TYR A 110 4.67 -3.15 -6.51
CA TYR A 110 4.21 -2.63 -5.23
C TYR A 110 5.13 -1.59 -4.56
N CYS A 111 6.41 -1.48 -4.96
CA CYS A 111 7.38 -0.56 -4.37
C CYS A 111 8.15 0.24 -5.42
N SER A 112 8.97 1.15 -4.94
CA SER A 112 9.95 1.91 -5.71
C SER A 112 11.37 1.41 -5.42
N ALA A 113 12.30 1.75 -6.29
CA ALA A 113 13.74 1.52 -6.14
C ALA A 113 14.53 2.53 -6.97
N SER A 114 15.84 2.42 -6.95
CA SER A 114 16.72 3.18 -7.84
C SER A 114 18.01 2.43 -8.13
N PHE A 115 18.61 2.65 -9.31
CA PHE A 115 20.01 2.33 -9.53
C PHE A 115 20.90 3.27 -8.73
N VAL A 116 21.90 2.72 -8.03
CA VAL A 116 22.79 3.49 -7.14
C VAL A 116 24.29 3.26 -7.40
N SER A 117 24.62 2.51 -8.43
CA SER A 117 26.01 2.35 -8.90
C SER A 117 26.06 2.12 -10.41
N PRO A 118 27.21 2.31 -11.07
CA PRO A 118 27.38 2.02 -12.49
C PRO A 118 27.35 0.51 -12.81
N THR A 119 27.35 -0.35 -11.80
CA THR A 119 27.38 -1.82 -11.93
C THR A 119 26.07 -2.47 -11.50
N GLY A 120 24.95 -1.78 -11.74
CA GLY A 120 23.60 -2.32 -11.58
C GLY A 120 23.14 -2.53 -10.15
N LEU A 121 23.80 -1.91 -9.15
CA LEU A 121 23.34 -1.99 -7.75
C LEU A 121 22.01 -1.22 -7.60
N ILE A 122 21.06 -1.83 -6.90
CA ILE A 122 19.69 -1.34 -6.71
C ILE A 122 19.44 -1.13 -5.23
N LEU A 123 18.96 0.06 -4.88
CA LEU A 123 18.50 0.41 -3.53
C LEU A 123 16.98 0.33 -3.45
N THR A 124 16.46 -0.37 -2.43
CA THR A 124 15.05 -0.39 -2.05
C THR A 124 14.90 -0.57 -0.55
N ASN A 125 13.66 -0.64 -0.02
CA ASN A 125 13.44 -0.90 1.40
C ASN A 125 13.57 -2.38 1.75
N HIS A 126 13.95 -2.66 3.01
CA HIS A 126 13.93 -4.01 3.57
C HIS A 126 12.53 -4.61 3.53
N HIS A 127 11.50 -3.83 3.92
CA HIS A 127 10.13 -4.33 3.88
C HIS A 127 9.63 -4.64 2.47
N CYS A 128 10.10 -3.94 1.43
CA CYS A 128 9.84 -4.28 0.03
C CYS A 128 10.53 -5.57 -0.40
N ALA A 129 11.72 -5.82 0.14
CA ALA A 129 12.54 -6.99 -0.16
C ALA A 129 12.10 -8.27 0.57
N ARG A 130 11.25 -8.19 1.57
CA ARG A 130 10.96 -9.26 2.52
C ARG A 130 10.59 -10.60 1.86
N GLN A 131 9.65 -10.60 0.91
CA GLN A 131 9.28 -11.84 0.22
C GLN A 131 10.49 -12.46 -0.49
N SER A 132 11.31 -11.65 -1.13
CA SER A 132 12.54 -12.10 -1.79
C SER A 132 13.57 -12.63 -0.81
N ILE A 133 13.70 -12.01 0.38
CA ILE A 133 14.55 -12.47 1.48
C ILE A 133 14.08 -13.83 2.01
N THR A 134 12.76 -13.98 2.22
CA THR A 134 12.14 -15.24 2.66
C THR A 134 12.39 -16.35 1.64
N GLN A 135 12.14 -16.09 0.35
CA GLN A 135 12.36 -17.07 -0.73
C GLN A 135 13.83 -17.48 -0.86
N ALA A 136 14.75 -16.52 -0.87
CA ALA A 136 16.20 -16.80 -0.91
C ALA A 136 16.65 -17.62 0.31
N GLY A 137 16.09 -17.31 1.49
CA GLY A 137 16.35 -18.04 2.73
C GLY A 137 15.84 -19.50 2.68
N LEU A 138 14.63 -19.71 2.18
CA LEU A 138 14.06 -21.05 1.99
C LEU A 138 14.91 -21.88 1.01
N ALA A 139 15.36 -21.29 -0.09
CA ALA A 139 16.24 -21.94 -1.07
C ALA A 139 17.60 -22.32 -0.46
N ALA A 140 18.12 -21.49 0.44
CA ALA A 140 19.41 -21.73 1.12
C ALA A 140 19.29 -22.60 2.39
N GLY A 141 18.08 -22.88 2.89
CA GLY A 141 17.83 -23.56 4.17
C GLY A 141 18.24 -22.72 5.39
N THR A 142 18.19 -21.38 5.27
CA THR A 142 18.58 -20.42 6.31
C THR A 142 17.49 -19.37 6.45
N ASP A 143 17.12 -19.00 7.67
CA ASP A 143 16.20 -17.90 7.90
C ASP A 143 16.94 -16.55 7.76
N TYR A 144 16.90 -15.98 6.57
CA TYR A 144 17.52 -14.67 6.30
C TYR A 144 16.75 -13.48 6.91
N ASN A 145 15.48 -13.66 7.30
CA ASN A 145 14.76 -12.63 8.06
C ASN A 145 15.33 -12.49 9.49
N GLU A 146 15.76 -13.59 10.09
CA GLU A 146 16.40 -13.57 11.42
C GLU A 146 17.91 -13.26 11.33
N ALA A 147 18.61 -13.89 10.39
CA ALA A 147 20.08 -13.82 10.30
C ALA A 147 20.59 -12.59 9.55
N GLY A 148 19.75 -11.95 8.73
CA GLY A 148 20.18 -11.03 7.68
C GLY A 148 20.84 -11.78 6.51
N PHE A 149 21.05 -11.06 5.40
CA PHE A 149 21.80 -11.54 4.24
C PHE A 149 22.92 -10.56 3.89
N PHE A 150 24.16 -11.05 3.79
CA PHE A 150 25.34 -10.21 3.57
C PHE A 150 26.28 -10.89 2.58
N ALA A 151 26.19 -10.52 1.29
CA ALA A 151 27.15 -10.98 0.30
C ALA A 151 28.55 -10.39 0.58
N GLN A 152 29.55 -11.23 0.80
CA GLN A 152 30.93 -10.76 1.06
C GLN A 152 31.67 -10.34 -0.21
N ASN A 153 31.13 -10.67 -1.37
CA ASN A 153 31.60 -10.32 -2.70
C ASN A 153 30.53 -10.68 -3.73
N ALA A 154 30.67 -10.24 -4.99
CA ALA A 154 29.69 -10.47 -6.05
C ALA A 154 29.35 -11.96 -6.30
N GLY A 155 30.32 -12.88 -6.07
CA GLY A 155 30.07 -14.32 -6.21
C GLY A 155 29.21 -14.94 -5.09
N ALA A 156 28.95 -14.20 -4.01
CA ALA A 156 28.13 -14.62 -2.87
C ALA A 156 26.70 -14.02 -2.92
N GLU A 157 26.39 -13.22 -3.93
CA GLU A 157 25.05 -12.65 -4.16
C GLU A 157 24.05 -13.77 -4.51
N ALA A 158 22.84 -13.73 -3.97
CA ALA A 158 21.83 -14.77 -4.13
C ALA A 158 20.82 -14.39 -5.22
N MET A 159 20.63 -15.25 -6.23
CA MET A 159 19.59 -15.07 -7.24
C MET A 159 18.20 -15.11 -6.55
N VAL A 160 17.31 -14.23 -6.98
CA VAL A 160 15.92 -14.19 -6.52
C VAL A 160 15.02 -14.54 -7.71
N GLU A 161 14.25 -15.61 -7.58
CA GLU A 161 13.29 -16.02 -8.60
C GLU A 161 12.08 -15.07 -8.64
N ASP A 162 11.51 -14.86 -9.82
CA ASP A 162 10.31 -14.05 -10.08
C ASP A 162 10.38 -12.55 -9.66
N LEU A 163 11.53 -12.08 -9.20
CA LEU A 163 11.74 -10.66 -8.91
C LEU A 163 12.15 -9.91 -10.18
N PHE A 164 11.55 -8.76 -10.39
CA PHE A 164 11.92 -7.84 -11.46
C PHE A 164 11.92 -6.39 -11.01
N VAL A 165 12.64 -5.56 -11.74
CA VAL A 165 12.53 -4.10 -11.66
C VAL A 165 12.23 -3.52 -13.04
N GLU A 166 11.54 -2.37 -13.06
CA GLU A 166 11.17 -1.68 -14.30
C GLU A 166 11.70 -0.24 -14.30
N GLN A 167 12.39 0.14 -15.38
CA GLN A 167 12.90 1.48 -15.64
C GLN A 167 11.99 2.18 -16.65
N LEU A 168 11.48 3.37 -16.34
CA LEU A 168 10.66 4.16 -17.23
C LEU A 168 11.53 4.85 -18.29
N VAL A 169 11.46 4.39 -19.55
CA VAL A 169 12.32 4.86 -20.64
C VAL A 169 11.64 5.86 -21.58
N ASP A 170 10.31 5.85 -21.71
CA ASP A 170 9.57 6.79 -22.57
C ASP A 170 8.18 7.11 -22.02
N ILE A 171 7.70 8.31 -22.30
CA ILE A 171 6.36 8.79 -21.95
C ILE A 171 5.74 9.47 -23.19
N ARG A 172 4.57 9.00 -23.60
CA ARG A 172 3.83 9.57 -24.75
C ARG A 172 2.37 9.85 -24.38
N ASP A 173 1.87 11.05 -24.69
CA ASP A 173 0.44 11.36 -24.57
C ASP A 173 -0.34 10.63 -25.67
N VAL A 174 -1.35 9.86 -25.28
CA VAL A 174 -2.22 9.06 -26.15
C VAL A 174 -3.70 9.38 -25.95
N THR A 175 -4.00 10.51 -25.30
CA THR A 175 -5.37 10.92 -24.94
C THR A 175 -6.26 10.99 -26.18
N ALA A 176 -5.77 11.59 -27.25
CA ALA A 176 -6.55 11.75 -28.48
C ALA A 176 -6.92 10.40 -29.16
N ASP A 177 -5.99 9.42 -29.11
CA ASP A 177 -6.20 8.09 -29.68
C ASP A 177 -7.25 7.31 -28.88
N ILE A 178 -7.19 7.38 -27.55
CA ILE A 178 -8.13 6.71 -26.66
C ILE A 178 -9.52 7.36 -26.73
N ASP A 179 -9.61 8.70 -26.79
CA ASP A 179 -10.87 9.40 -26.93
C ASP A 179 -11.54 9.13 -28.31
N ALA A 180 -10.76 9.05 -29.38
CA ALA A 180 -11.27 8.72 -30.69
C ALA A 180 -11.91 7.32 -30.75
N ALA A 181 -11.34 6.35 -30.04
CA ALA A 181 -11.89 4.99 -29.96
C ALA A 181 -13.29 4.96 -29.30
N ALA A 182 -13.56 5.84 -28.36
CA ALA A 182 -14.83 5.93 -27.64
C ALA A 182 -15.87 6.88 -28.29
N ALA A 183 -15.48 7.67 -29.30
CA ALA A 183 -16.28 8.77 -29.85
C ALA A 183 -17.63 8.36 -30.46
N THR A 184 -17.76 7.12 -30.94
CA THR A 184 -18.96 6.59 -31.59
C THR A 184 -19.84 5.73 -30.68
N ALA A 185 -19.42 5.49 -29.45
CA ALA A 185 -20.16 4.66 -28.51
C ALA A 185 -21.38 5.40 -27.95
N GLU A 186 -22.53 4.70 -27.86
CA GLU A 186 -23.82 5.30 -27.50
C GLU A 186 -24.04 5.37 -25.98
N SER A 187 -23.55 4.39 -25.21
CA SER A 187 -23.72 4.34 -23.76
C SER A 187 -22.42 4.56 -23.00
N ASP A 188 -22.51 4.92 -21.71
CA ASP A 188 -21.35 5.07 -20.83
C ASP A 188 -20.55 3.75 -20.70
N ALA A 189 -21.25 2.63 -20.63
CA ALA A 189 -20.63 1.30 -20.58
C ALA A 189 -19.89 0.98 -21.89
N ASP A 190 -20.47 1.32 -23.05
CA ASP A 190 -19.82 1.11 -24.36
C ASP A 190 -18.61 2.03 -24.53
N ARG A 191 -18.67 3.28 -24.07
CA ARG A 191 -17.51 4.21 -24.08
C ARG A 191 -16.37 3.68 -23.23
N GLN A 192 -16.66 3.22 -22.02
CA GLN A 192 -15.62 2.62 -21.16
C GLN A 192 -15.02 1.34 -21.78
N SER A 193 -15.87 0.47 -22.34
CA SER A 193 -15.41 -0.74 -23.03
C SER A 193 -14.53 -0.45 -24.23
N ALA A 194 -14.89 0.56 -25.02
CA ALA A 194 -14.13 0.99 -26.18
C ALA A 194 -12.75 1.57 -25.77
N ARG A 195 -12.69 2.40 -24.72
CA ARG A 195 -11.41 2.89 -24.16
C ARG A 195 -10.55 1.75 -23.65
N ALA A 196 -11.14 0.83 -22.88
CA ALA A 196 -10.42 -0.33 -22.33
C ALA A 196 -9.82 -1.19 -23.46
N ALA A 197 -10.58 -1.48 -24.50
CA ALA A 197 -10.09 -2.24 -25.66
C ALA A 197 -8.97 -1.50 -26.42
N ALA A 198 -9.07 -0.18 -26.57
CA ALA A 198 -8.02 0.63 -27.21
C ALA A 198 -6.73 0.66 -26.36
N ILE A 199 -6.86 0.74 -25.05
CA ILE A 199 -5.74 0.66 -24.09
C ILE A 199 -5.05 -0.70 -24.20
N GLU A 200 -5.81 -1.80 -24.12
CA GLU A 200 -5.29 -3.17 -24.24
C GLU A 200 -4.54 -3.35 -25.57
N ALA A 201 -5.15 -2.98 -26.69
CA ALA A 201 -4.52 -3.09 -28.01
C ALA A 201 -3.23 -2.28 -28.14
N MET A 202 -3.17 -1.10 -27.52
CA MET A 202 -1.96 -0.25 -27.53
C MET A 202 -0.85 -0.85 -26.65
N GLN A 203 -1.19 -1.42 -25.51
CA GLN A 203 -0.25 -2.10 -24.61
C GLN A 203 0.32 -3.35 -25.29
N ASP A 204 -0.52 -4.17 -25.89
CA ASP A 204 -0.10 -5.38 -26.62
C ASP A 204 0.80 -5.05 -27.81
N ALA A 205 0.45 -4.03 -28.59
CA ALA A 205 1.23 -3.62 -29.76
C ALA A 205 2.60 -2.99 -29.39
N GLY A 206 2.71 -2.40 -28.21
CA GLY A 206 3.94 -1.74 -27.76
C GLY A 206 4.84 -2.60 -26.86
N THR A 207 4.35 -3.76 -26.40
CA THR A 207 5.12 -4.67 -25.57
C THR A 207 5.93 -5.63 -26.42
N ASP A 208 7.21 -5.76 -26.12
CA ASP A 208 8.17 -6.69 -26.74
C ASP A 208 8.89 -7.44 -25.60
N GLU A 209 8.36 -8.60 -25.26
CA GLU A 209 8.87 -9.40 -24.13
C GLU A 209 10.30 -9.88 -24.38
N ASP A 210 10.66 -10.19 -25.64
CA ASP A 210 12.01 -10.64 -26.00
C ASP A 210 13.05 -9.52 -25.82
N ALA A 211 12.64 -8.26 -26.01
CA ALA A 211 13.48 -7.10 -25.74
C ALA A 211 13.38 -6.58 -24.31
N GLY A 212 12.57 -7.20 -23.45
CA GLY A 212 12.27 -6.74 -22.09
C GLY A 212 11.51 -5.40 -22.05
N MET A 213 10.78 -5.06 -23.13
CA MET A 213 10.06 -3.79 -23.22
C MET A 213 8.57 -4.01 -22.94
N ARG A 214 8.00 -3.19 -22.05
CA ARG A 214 6.59 -3.25 -21.68
C ARG A 214 5.94 -1.87 -21.79
N VAL A 215 4.80 -1.78 -22.47
CA VAL A 215 3.98 -0.56 -22.50
C VAL A 215 2.80 -0.68 -21.54
N GLN A 216 2.59 0.36 -20.76
CA GLN A 216 1.43 0.52 -19.91
C GLN A 216 0.76 1.87 -20.19
N VAL A 217 -0.52 1.87 -20.52
CA VAL A 217 -1.31 3.11 -20.65
C VAL A 217 -1.89 3.46 -19.27
N ILE A 218 -1.53 4.64 -18.79
CA ILE A 218 -1.94 5.14 -17.48
C ILE A 218 -2.98 6.23 -17.68
N SER A 219 -4.10 6.11 -16.95
CA SER A 219 -5.15 7.12 -16.88
C SER A 219 -4.82 8.12 -15.78
N PHE A 220 -4.71 9.40 -16.14
CA PHE A 220 -4.56 10.52 -15.22
C PHE A 220 -5.85 11.31 -15.12
N TYR A 221 -6.06 11.99 -13.99
CA TYR A 221 -7.24 12.80 -13.72
C TYR A 221 -8.55 12.04 -13.96
N SER A 222 -8.60 10.75 -13.56
CA SER A 222 -9.79 9.90 -13.72
C SER A 222 -10.32 9.81 -15.17
N GLY A 223 -9.41 9.71 -16.15
CA GLY A 223 -9.77 9.61 -17.58
C GLY A 223 -9.76 10.93 -18.34
N GLY A 224 -9.32 12.02 -17.70
CA GLY A 224 -9.11 13.30 -18.39
C GLY A 224 -7.88 13.32 -19.28
N GLN A 225 -6.89 12.46 -19.01
CA GLN A 225 -5.67 12.32 -19.79
C GLN A 225 -5.18 10.87 -19.76
N TYR A 226 -4.59 10.41 -20.86
CA TYR A 226 -3.98 9.09 -20.99
C TYR A 226 -2.56 9.21 -21.50
N LYS A 227 -1.61 8.52 -20.85
CA LYS A 227 -0.22 8.47 -21.27
C LYS A 227 0.25 7.03 -21.39
N ALA A 228 0.93 6.69 -22.48
CA ALA A 228 1.63 5.43 -22.66
C ALA A 228 3.03 5.57 -22.05
N TYR A 229 3.31 4.78 -21.03
CA TYR A 229 4.60 4.64 -20.36
C TYR A 229 5.29 3.39 -20.86
N THR A 230 6.49 3.54 -21.41
CA THR A 230 7.31 2.42 -21.87
C THR A 230 8.36 2.11 -20.83
N PHE A 231 8.37 0.88 -20.37
CA PHE A 231 9.31 0.39 -19.35
C PHE A 231 10.30 -0.59 -19.99
N LYS A 232 11.56 -0.50 -19.54
CA LYS A 232 12.52 -1.57 -19.68
C LYS A 232 12.52 -2.41 -18.41
N ARG A 233 12.31 -3.70 -18.55
CA ARG A 233 12.24 -4.66 -17.46
C ARG A 233 13.55 -5.43 -17.35
N TYR A 234 13.96 -5.69 -16.12
CA TYR A 234 15.11 -6.48 -15.74
C TYR A 234 14.66 -7.57 -14.77
N ASP A 235 14.81 -8.84 -15.19
CA ASP A 235 14.32 -10.01 -14.44
C ASP A 235 15.45 -10.77 -13.72
N ASN A 236 16.71 -10.54 -14.09
CA ASN A 236 17.87 -11.19 -13.46
C ASN A 236 18.35 -10.36 -12.27
N ILE A 237 17.75 -10.59 -11.11
CA ILE A 237 18.00 -9.79 -9.91
C ILE A 237 18.60 -10.67 -8.81
N ARG A 238 19.71 -10.21 -8.18
CA ARG A 238 20.35 -10.86 -7.05
C ARG A 238 20.19 -10.03 -5.78
N LEU A 239 19.95 -10.69 -4.66
CA LEU A 239 20.02 -10.10 -3.33
C LEU A 239 21.49 -9.92 -2.96
N VAL A 240 21.87 -8.73 -2.52
CA VAL A 240 23.24 -8.34 -2.13
C VAL A 240 23.34 -8.11 -0.63
N PHE A 241 22.37 -7.36 -0.08
CA PHE A 241 22.33 -7.01 1.34
C PHE A 241 20.90 -6.87 1.84
N ALA A 242 20.63 -7.45 3.00
CA ALA A 242 19.44 -7.17 3.79
C ALA A 242 19.79 -7.29 5.28
N PRO A 243 19.51 -6.27 6.11
CA PRO A 243 19.69 -6.40 7.56
C PRO A 243 18.70 -7.41 8.15
N GLU A 244 18.95 -7.83 9.37
CA GLU A 244 17.99 -8.61 10.16
C GLU A 244 16.66 -7.85 10.28
N THR A 245 15.53 -8.55 10.25
CA THR A 245 14.20 -7.93 10.40
C THR A 245 14.09 -7.10 11.68
N LYS A 246 14.78 -7.48 12.77
CA LYS A 246 14.85 -6.70 14.00
C LYS A 246 15.36 -5.27 13.78
N LEU A 247 16.19 -5.03 12.77
CA LEU A 247 16.68 -3.70 12.38
C LEU A 247 15.82 -3.05 11.29
N GLY A 248 15.45 -3.84 10.25
CA GLY A 248 14.59 -3.36 9.16
C GLY A 248 13.18 -2.95 9.60
N TYR A 249 12.72 -3.50 10.72
CA TYR A 249 11.43 -3.19 11.34
C TYR A 249 11.57 -2.94 12.85
N PHE A 250 12.60 -2.22 13.25
CA PHE A 250 12.87 -1.89 14.64
C PHE A 250 11.72 -1.10 15.26
N GLY A 251 11.24 -1.55 16.42
CA GLY A 251 10.07 -1.01 17.10
C GLY A 251 8.74 -1.70 16.71
N GLY A 252 8.73 -2.49 15.62
CA GLY A 252 7.57 -3.27 15.22
C GLY A 252 6.32 -2.43 14.91
N ASP A 253 5.12 -3.02 15.04
CA ASP A 253 3.86 -2.31 14.83
C ASP A 253 3.67 -1.07 15.72
N PRO A 254 4.09 -1.04 17.01
CA PRO A 254 4.02 0.19 17.81
C PRO A 254 4.68 1.41 17.17
N ASP A 255 5.83 1.23 16.51
CA ASP A 255 6.57 2.33 15.88
C ASP A 255 6.21 2.56 14.40
N ASN A 256 5.43 1.68 13.78
CA ASN A 256 5.00 1.81 12.39
C ASN A 256 4.12 3.07 12.20
N PHE A 257 4.37 3.87 11.16
CA PHE A 257 3.77 5.19 10.92
C PHE A 257 3.98 6.18 12.07
N THR A 258 5.09 6.11 12.79
CA THR A 258 5.40 7.06 13.86
C THR A 258 6.74 7.73 13.66
N TYR A 259 6.95 8.85 14.35
CA TYR A 259 8.23 9.53 14.44
C TYR A 259 8.33 10.25 15.80
N PRO A 260 9.49 10.23 16.52
CA PRO A 260 10.83 9.77 16.10
C PRO A 260 10.95 8.26 15.87
N ARG A 261 11.64 7.86 14.80
CA ARG A 261 11.81 6.48 14.33
C ARG A 261 13.29 6.06 14.31
N TYR A 262 13.57 4.75 14.37
CA TYR A 262 14.91 4.18 14.35
C TYR A 262 14.94 2.85 13.56
N SER A 263 14.51 2.88 12.31
CA SER A 263 14.44 1.69 11.45
C SER A 263 15.53 1.72 10.38
N LEU A 264 16.26 0.61 10.22
CA LEU A 264 17.26 0.42 9.16
C LEU A 264 16.59 -0.23 7.94
N ASP A 265 15.52 0.39 7.45
CA ASP A 265 14.66 -0.16 6.42
C ASP A 265 15.21 0.08 5.02
N PHE A 266 16.34 -0.58 4.69
CA PHE A 266 16.88 -0.62 3.34
C PHE A 266 17.43 -2.01 3.00
N ALA A 267 17.47 -2.33 1.71
CA ALA A 267 18.10 -3.51 1.15
C ALA A 267 18.76 -3.16 -0.19
N LEU A 268 19.77 -3.92 -0.54
CA LEU A 268 20.48 -3.80 -1.81
C LEU A 268 20.31 -5.06 -2.64
N PHE A 269 20.04 -4.86 -3.91
CA PHE A 269 20.00 -5.89 -4.95
C PHE A 269 20.94 -5.51 -6.07
N ARG A 270 21.20 -6.44 -7.00
CA ARG A 270 21.96 -6.17 -8.23
C ARG A 270 21.24 -6.74 -9.44
N ALA A 271 21.05 -5.92 -10.45
CA ALA A 271 20.70 -6.40 -11.77
C ALA A 271 21.94 -6.99 -12.44
N VAL A 272 21.78 -8.13 -13.10
CA VAL A 272 22.83 -8.77 -13.88
C VAL A 272 22.33 -9.03 -15.31
N ASP A 273 23.27 -9.13 -16.26
CA ASP A 273 22.97 -9.44 -17.66
C ASP A 273 22.72 -10.96 -17.85
N GLU A 274 22.52 -11.38 -19.11
CA GLU A 274 22.26 -12.79 -19.46
C GLU A 274 23.45 -13.72 -19.17
N ASP A 275 24.66 -13.20 -19.16
CA ASP A 275 25.89 -13.94 -18.82
C ASP A 275 26.10 -14.02 -17.29
N GLY A 276 25.32 -13.27 -16.52
CA GLY A 276 25.38 -13.19 -15.06
C GLY A 276 26.42 -12.19 -14.55
N ASP A 277 26.94 -11.34 -15.42
CA ASP A 277 27.81 -10.23 -15.03
C ASP A 277 26.99 -9.03 -14.54
N PRO A 278 27.53 -8.17 -13.66
CA PRO A 278 26.85 -6.94 -13.22
C PRO A 278 26.40 -6.07 -14.40
N LEU A 279 25.13 -5.63 -14.38
CA LEU A 279 24.58 -4.77 -15.43
C LEU A 279 25.30 -3.42 -15.46
N GLU A 280 25.83 -3.01 -16.61
CA GLU A 280 26.33 -1.65 -16.78
C GLU A 280 25.16 -0.66 -16.86
N THR A 281 25.12 0.33 -15.95
CA THR A 281 24.08 1.35 -15.87
C THR A 281 24.66 2.75 -16.07
N GLU A 282 24.13 3.46 -17.07
CA GLU A 282 24.53 4.83 -17.38
C GLU A 282 23.89 5.85 -16.41
N HIS A 283 22.65 5.58 -15.99
CA HIS A 283 21.85 6.46 -15.16
C HIS A 283 21.63 5.83 -13.77
N TYR A 284 22.29 6.38 -12.77
CA TYR A 284 22.18 5.98 -11.37
C TYR A 284 22.35 7.19 -10.43
N PHE A 285 22.04 7.03 -9.17
CA PHE A 285 22.17 8.06 -8.13
C PHE A 285 23.27 7.66 -7.14
N PRO A 286 24.46 8.27 -7.18
CA PRO A 286 25.51 7.99 -6.20
C PRO A 286 25.07 8.45 -4.80
N PHE A 287 25.63 7.87 -3.76
CA PHE A 287 25.38 8.30 -2.39
C PHE A 287 26.15 9.60 -2.07
N GLN A 288 25.49 10.53 -1.35
CA GLN A 288 26.12 11.71 -0.76
C GLN A 288 26.54 11.37 0.68
N PRO A 289 27.83 11.10 0.99
CA PRO A 289 28.25 10.60 2.30
C PRO A 289 27.93 11.56 3.47
N ASP A 290 27.87 12.85 3.20
CA ASP A 290 27.57 13.88 4.21
C ASP A 290 26.08 13.99 4.53
N GLY A 291 25.20 13.35 3.71
CA GLY A 291 23.74 13.38 3.85
C GLY A 291 23.13 14.75 3.58
N SER A 292 22.04 15.07 4.29
CA SER A 292 21.36 16.38 4.22
C SER A 292 21.20 16.98 5.61
N ASP A 293 21.22 18.30 5.68
CA ASP A 293 20.96 19.08 6.90
C ASP A 293 19.51 19.57 6.98
N ALA A 294 19.08 19.95 8.19
CA ALA A 294 17.77 20.58 8.38
C ALA A 294 17.68 21.90 7.61
N GLY A 295 16.68 22.02 6.76
CA GLY A 295 16.48 23.17 5.86
C GLY A 295 16.84 22.89 4.40
N ASP A 296 17.50 21.78 4.10
CA ASP A 296 17.89 21.43 2.74
C ASP A 296 16.68 21.00 1.90
N LEU A 297 16.69 21.42 0.63
CA LEU A 297 15.75 20.92 -0.38
C LEU A 297 16.11 19.50 -0.76
N VAL A 298 15.11 18.63 -0.73
CA VAL A 298 15.22 17.26 -1.19
C VAL A 298 14.05 16.89 -2.11
N PHE A 299 14.30 15.95 -3.03
CA PHE A 299 13.30 15.40 -3.93
C PHE A 299 13.11 13.93 -3.63
N VAL A 300 11.85 13.47 -3.57
CA VAL A 300 11.50 12.05 -3.61
C VAL A 300 11.05 11.71 -5.01
N ILE A 301 11.69 10.71 -5.62
CA ILE A 301 11.34 10.23 -6.97
C ILE A 301 10.94 8.78 -6.88
N GLY A 302 9.65 8.49 -7.11
CA GLY A 302 9.13 7.15 -6.94
C GLY A 302 7.73 6.94 -7.49
N ASN A 303 7.15 5.79 -7.19
CA ASN A 303 5.90 5.33 -7.75
C ASN A 303 4.79 5.29 -6.68
N PRO A 304 4.19 6.43 -6.30
CA PRO A 304 3.10 6.44 -5.32
C PRO A 304 1.90 5.64 -5.82
N GLY A 305 1.30 4.84 -4.95
CA GLY A 305 0.24 3.89 -5.27
C GLY A 305 -1.03 4.58 -5.78
N SER A 306 -1.90 5.04 -4.90
CA SER A 306 -3.14 5.72 -5.31
C SER A 306 -3.59 6.76 -4.30
N THR A 307 -4.05 7.90 -4.79
CA THR A 307 -4.77 8.94 -4.01
C THR A 307 -6.13 9.23 -4.61
N THR A 308 -6.94 9.98 -3.89
CA THR A 308 -8.29 10.40 -4.33
C THR A 308 -8.56 11.86 -3.94
N ARG A 309 -7.55 12.69 -4.10
CA ARG A 309 -7.56 14.12 -3.75
C ARG A 309 -8.38 14.97 -4.70
N LEU A 310 -8.62 14.48 -5.91
CA LEU A 310 -9.43 15.17 -6.91
C LEU A 310 -10.92 14.79 -6.86
N GLN A 311 -11.33 13.96 -5.90
CA GLN A 311 -12.73 13.58 -5.73
C GLN A 311 -13.58 14.73 -5.18
N THR A 312 -14.89 14.68 -5.48
CA THR A 312 -15.90 15.59 -4.93
C THR A 312 -16.20 15.28 -3.47
N VAL A 313 -16.81 16.22 -2.76
CA VAL A 313 -17.23 16.01 -1.36
C VAL A 313 -18.17 14.80 -1.24
N ALA A 314 -19.11 14.62 -2.16
CA ALA A 314 -20.02 13.46 -2.14
C ALA A 314 -19.32 12.11 -2.30
N GLU A 315 -18.23 12.06 -3.06
CA GLU A 315 -17.39 10.85 -3.17
C GLU A 315 -16.63 10.58 -1.86
N LEU A 316 -16.09 11.62 -1.21
CA LEU A 316 -15.42 11.51 0.08
C LEU A 316 -16.39 11.09 1.19
N GLU A 317 -17.62 11.60 1.19
CA GLU A 317 -18.68 11.16 2.11
C GLU A 317 -19.04 9.69 1.92
N TYR A 318 -19.15 9.21 0.66
CA TYR A 318 -19.35 7.79 0.40
C TYR A 318 -18.19 6.94 0.90
N ARG A 319 -16.95 7.42 0.78
CA ARG A 319 -15.77 6.75 1.35
C ARG A 319 -15.82 6.72 2.86
N ARG A 320 -16.08 7.85 3.51
CA ARG A 320 -16.21 7.98 4.96
C ARG A 320 -17.22 7.00 5.55
N ASP A 321 -18.37 6.88 4.89
CA ASP A 321 -19.52 6.19 5.44
C ASP A 321 -19.63 4.72 5.00
N VAL A 322 -19.03 4.35 3.85
CA VAL A 322 -19.19 3.00 3.28
C VAL A 322 -17.87 2.31 3.00
N SER A 323 -17.05 2.81 2.06
CA SER A 323 -15.96 2.00 1.51
C SER A 323 -14.76 1.86 2.45
N GLU A 324 -14.31 2.94 3.10
CA GLU A 324 -13.14 2.87 3.97
C GLU A 324 -13.42 2.09 5.27
N PRO A 325 -14.57 2.29 5.96
CA PRO A 325 -14.93 1.44 7.10
C PRO A 325 -15.13 -0.04 6.73
N ALA A 326 -15.62 -0.32 5.51
CA ALA A 326 -15.77 -1.70 5.05
C ALA A 326 -14.43 -2.39 4.92
N VAL A 327 -13.43 -1.72 4.31
CA VAL A 327 -12.08 -2.26 4.15
C VAL A 327 -11.39 -2.37 5.51
N LEU A 328 -11.53 -1.40 6.39
CA LEU A 328 -10.96 -1.46 7.75
C LEU A 328 -11.46 -2.67 8.52
N SER A 329 -12.78 -2.87 8.59
CA SER A 329 -13.38 -4.04 9.27
C SER A 329 -12.94 -5.37 8.65
N PHE A 330 -12.82 -5.41 7.33
CA PHE A 330 -12.27 -6.57 6.62
C PHE A 330 -10.82 -6.85 7.05
N LEU A 331 -9.95 -5.83 7.06
CA LEU A 331 -8.54 -5.97 7.45
C LEU A 331 -8.40 -6.45 8.89
N GLU A 332 -9.14 -5.86 9.83
CA GLU A 332 -9.16 -6.25 11.25
C GLU A 332 -9.49 -7.73 11.44
N SER A 333 -10.54 -8.21 10.77
CA SER A 333 -11.00 -9.60 10.92
C SER A 333 -10.05 -10.62 10.27
N ARG A 334 -9.41 -10.26 9.15
CA ARG A 334 -8.45 -11.15 8.47
C ARG A 334 -7.11 -11.14 9.17
N GLU A 335 -6.61 -9.99 9.59
CA GLU A 335 -5.41 -9.92 10.45
C GLU A 335 -5.55 -10.81 11.69
N ALA A 336 -6.70 -10.75 12.38
CA ALA A 336 -6.96 -11.61 13.53
C ALA A 336 -6.93 -13.11 13.17
N ALA A 337 -7.49 -13.52 12.01
CA ALA A 337 -7.49 -14.91 11.58
C ALA A 337 -6.07 -15.41 11.25
N PHE A 338 -5.29 -14.65 10.51
CA PHE A 338 -3.89 -14.97 10.20
C PHE A 338 -3.02 -14.96 11.45
N GLY A 339 -3.16 -13.95 12.31
CA GLY A 339 -2.41 -13.84 13.57
C GLY A 339 -2.70 -15.01 14.52
N ASN A 340 -3.94 -15.45 14.63
CA ASN A 340 -4.30 -16.63 15.42
C ASN A 340 -3.60 -17.90 14.92
N PHE A 341 -3.48 -18.07 13.59
CA PHE A 341 -2.77 -19.21 13.02
C PHE A 341 -1.27 -19.15 13.28
N VAL A 342 -0.63 -18.03 12.93
CA VAL A 342 0.81 -17.79 13.05
C VAL A 342 1.27 -17.98 14.49
N ASN A 343 0.58 -17.35 15.45
CA ASN A 343 0.91 -17.42 16.86
C ASN A 343 0.71 -18.82 17.47
N ALA A 344 -0.29 -19.57 16.99
CA ALA A 344 -0.55 -20.92 17.48
C ALA A 344 0.36 -21.99 16.85
N ASN A 345 0.99 -21.72 15.71
CA ASN A 345 1.76 -22.68 14.92
C ASN A 345 3.12 -22.09 14.47
N PRO A 346 3.99 -21.64 15.40
CA PRO A 346 5.23 -20.95 15.03
C PRO A 346 6.19 -21.80 14.17
N ASP A 347 6.14 -23.13 14.31
CA ASP A 347 7.03 -24.06 13.62
C ASP A 347 6.40 -24.75 12.40
N ALA A 348 5.19 -24.35 11.98
CA ALA A 348 4.56 -24.93 10.79
C ALA A 348 5.29 -24.46 9.50
N PRO A 349 5.41 -25.36 8.48
CA PRO A 349 6.08 -25.01 7.22
C PRO A 349 5.50 -23.78 6.51
N GLU A 350 4.20 -23.53 6.66
CA GLU A 350 3.47 -22.42 6.04
C GLU A 350 3.61 -21.10 6.79
N THR A 351 4.09 -21.14 8.03
CA THR A 351 4.15 -19.96 8.92
C THR A 351 4.98 -18.79 8.36
N PRO A 352 6.14 -18.99 7.71
CA PRO A 352 6.90 -17.86 7.16
C PRO A 352 6.08 -17.03 6.16
N GLU A 353 5.45 -17.66 5.16
CA GLU A 353 4.64 -16.99 4.14
C GLU A 353 3.36 -16.37 4.72
N LEU A 354 2.70 -17.08 5.64
CA LEU A 354 1.49 -16.58 6.31
C LEU A 354 1.78 -15.44 7.28
N SER A 355 3.00 -15.38 7.83
CA SER A 355 3.49 -14.25 8.62
C SER A 355 3.61 -12.99 7.76
N ASP A 356 4.15 -13.09 6.55
CA ASP A 356 4.23 -11.95 5.62
C ASP A 356 2.83 -11.39 5.31
N THR A 357 1.85 -12.26 5.11
CA THR A 357 0.44 -11.87 4.94
C THR A 357 -0.14 -11.20 6.19
N TYR A 358 0.10 -11.78 7.37
CA TYR A 358 -0.35 -11.22 8.65
C TYR A 358 0.12 -9.77 8.86
N PHE A 359 1.40 -9.52 8.60
CA PHE A 359 1.97 -8.18 8.75
C PHE A 359 1.49 -7.20 7.70
N SER A 360 1.31 -7.67 6.47
CA SER A 360 0.70 -6.89 5.40
C SER A 360 -0.71 -6.41 5.78
N LEU A 361 -1.52 -7.30 6.37
CA LEU A 361 -2.85 -6.96 6.88
C LEU A 361 -2.79 -5.95 8.02
N GLY A 362 -1.85 -6.10 8.98
CA GLY A 362 -1.64 -5.16 10.09
C GLY A 362 -1.24 -3.77 9.61
N ASN A 363 -0.31 -3.69 8.66
CA ASN A 363 0.08 -2.42 8.03
C ASN A 363 -1.12 -1.76 7.32
N GLY A 364 -1.87 -2.54 6.54
CA GLY A 364 -3.09 -2.08 5.87
C GLY A 364 -4.14 -1.59 6.87
N ARG A 365 -4.40 -2.33 7.96
CA ARG A 365 -5.34 -1.92 9.02
C ARG A 365 -4.96 -0.57 9.61
N LYS A 366 -3.68 -0.34 9.95
CA LYS A 366 -3.21 0.92 10.52
C LYS A 366 -3.38 2.08 9.54
N ALA A 367 -3.03 1.88 8.28
CA ALA A 367 -3.24 2.86 7.22
C ALA A 367 -4.73 3.21 7.04
N TYR A 368 -5.61 2.21 7.00
CA TYR A 368 -7.05 2.44 6.85
C TYR A 368 -7.69 3.05 8.11
N THR A 369 -7.17 2.77 9.31
CA THR A 369 -7.57 3.48 10.53
C THR A 369 -7.35 4.98 10.37
N GLY A 370 -6.15 5.40 9.99
CA GLY A 370 -5.85 6.82 9.79
C GLY A 370 -6.65 7.46 8.64
N ARG A 371 -6.95 6.71 7.56
CA ARG A 371 -7.84 7.18 6.49
C ARG A 371 -9.26 7.42 6.97
N VAL A 372 -9.82 6.48 7.74
CA VAL A 372 -11.18 6.61 8.32
C VAL A 372 -11.23 7.77 9.30
N GLU A 373 -10.23 7.91 10.16
CA GLU A 373 -10.12 9.04 11.10
C GLU A 373 -10.01 10.36 10.36
N GLY A 374 -9.15 10.44 9.33
CA GLY A 374 -9.00 11.65 8.52
C GLY A 374 -10.29 12.05 7.79
N LEU A 375 -11.07 11.09 7.26
CA LEU A 375 -12.37 11.41 6.64
C LEU A 375 -13.44 11.82 7.66
N ARG A 376 -13.26 11.49 8.94
CA ARG A 376 -14.13 11.91 10.04
C ARG A 376 -13.67 13.22 10.68
N ASP A 377 -12.51 13.73 10.30
CA ASP A 377 -12.06 15.06 10.71
C ASP A 377 -12.82 16.14 9.94
N ASP A 378 -13.65 16.87 10.65
CA ASP A 378 -14.48 17.93 10.09
C ASP A 378 -13.66 19.04 9.41
N TYR A 379 -12.44 19.32 9.90
CA TYR A 379 -11.54 20.30 9.29
C TYR A 379 -11.08 19.87 7.89
N ILE A 380 -10.72 18.59 7.71
CA ILE A 380 -10.32 18.04 6.42
C ILE A 380 -11.47 18.14 5.41
N LEU A 381 -12.67 17.70 5.80
CA LEU A 381 -13.83 17.79 4.93
C LEU A 381 -14.22 19.23 4.63
N ALA A 382 -14.12 20.15 5.59
CA ALA A 382 -14.38 21.58 5.36
C ALA A 382 -13.39 22.19 4.35
N ARG A 383 -12.08 21.83 4.42
CA ARG A 383 -11.07 22.26 3.41
C ARG A 383 -11.43 21.72 2.03
N ARG A 384 -11.80 20.44 1.92
CA ARG A 384 -12.22 19.83 0.64
C ARG A 384 -13.50 20.50 0.09
N ALA A 385 -14.47 20.82 0.97
CA ALA A 385 -15.68 21.55 0.59
C ALA A 385 -15.36 22.98 0.15
N ALA A 386 -14.41 23.67 0.78
CA ALA A 386 -13.94 24.97 0.35
C ALA A 386 -13.32 24.91 -1.06
N ALA A 387 -12.43 23.95 -1.31
CA ALA A 387 -11.83 23.74 -2.63
C ALA A 387 -12.87 23.46 -3.71
N GLN A 388 -13.93 22.71 -3.39
CA GLN A 388 -15.03 22.47 -4.32
C GLN A 388 -15.82 23.74 -4.61
N ARG A 389 -16.14 24.57 -3.59
CA ARG A 389 -16.84 25.87 -3.79
C ARG A 389 -16.01 26.84 -4.64
N ASP A 390 -14.70 26.90 -4.42
CA ASP A 390 -13.79 27.72 -5.22
C ASP A 390 -13.79 27.29 -6.68
N TYR A 391 -13.74 25.97 -6.92
CA TYR A 391 -13.85 25.39 -8.26
C TYR A 391 -15.22 25.70 -8.92
N GLU A 392 -16.35 25.50 -8.23
CA GLU A 392 -17.69 25.79 -8.76
C GLU A 392 -17.83 27.28 -9.11
N THR A 393 -17.26 28.16 -8.30
CA THR A 393 -17.22 29.61 -8.55
C THR A 393 -16.40 29.93 -9.80
N ALA A 394 -15.24 29.31 -9.97
CA ALA A 394 -14.39 29.52 -11.13
C ALA A 394 -15.01 28.91 -12.42
N LEU A 395 -15.65 27.74 -12.32
CA LEU A 395 -16.40 27.12 -13.42
C LEU A 395 -17.53 28.04 -13.92
N ALA A 396 -18.31 28.64 -12.99
CA ALA A 396 -19.37 29.55 -13.32
C ALA A 396 -18.93 30.82 -14.10
N GLN A 397 -17.64 31.20 -14.00
CA GLN A 397 -17.04 32.29 -14.75
C GLN A 397 -16.58 31.88 -16.17
N ASN A 398 -16.49 30.59 -16.47
CA ASN A 398 -16.20 30.05 -17.79
C ASN A 398 -17.50 29.59 -18.47
N ALA A 399 -18.13 30.44 -19.24
CA ALA A 399 -19.46 30.17 -19.81
C ALA A 399 -19.51 28.91 -20.71
N ALA A 400 -18.43 28.58 -21.42
CA ALA A 400 -18.37 27.37 -22.25
C ALA A 400 -18.29 26.09 -21.39
N ALA A 401 -17.38 26.06 -20.43
CA ALA A 401 -17.26 24.94 -19.52
C ALA A 401 -18.49 24.78 -18.61
N GLN A 402 -19.09 25.89 -18.15
CA GLN A 402 -20.34 25.86 -17.39
C GLN A 402 -21.48 25.26 -18.18
N ALA A 403 -21.62 25.59 -19.47
CA ALA A 403 -22.68 25.05 -20.32
C ALA A 403 -22.55 23.54 -20.56
N GLU A 404 -21.31 23.02 -20.59
CA GLU A 404 -21.04 21.61 -20.88
C GLU A 404 -20.97 20.76 -19.60
N TYR A 405 -20.42 21.29 -18.50
CA TYR A 405 -20.08 20.52 -17.29
C TYR A 405 -20.73 21.05 -16.00
N GLY A 406 -21.58 22.06 -16.07
CA GLY A 406 -22.12 22.75 -14.88
C GLY A 406 -22.96 21.89 -13.93
N ASP A 407 -23.45 20.74 -14.37
CA ASP A 407 -24.22 19.79 -13.56
C ASP A 407 -23.40 18.57 -13.07
N VAL A 408 -22.14 18.45 -13.46
CA VAL A 408 -21.34 17.23 -13.24
C VAL A 408 -21.22 16.86 -11.77
N ILE A 409 -20.96 17.82 -10.89
CA ILE A 409 -20.84 17.59 -9.43
C ILE A 409 -22.17 17.10 -8.85
N ALA A 410 -23.30 17.71 -9.24
CA ALA A 410 -24.62 17.28 -8.77
C ALA A 410 -24.98 15.86 -9.25
N ARG A 411 -24.57 15.49 -10.45
CA ARG A 411 -24.75 14.13 -11.00
C ARG A 411 -23.85 13.11 -10.28
N ILE A 412 -22.62 13.46 -9.95
CA ILE A 412 -21.75 12.63 -9.12
C ILE A 412 -22.38 12.40 -7.75
N ALA A 413 -22.93 13.44 -7.13
CA ALA A 413 -23.61 13.33 -5.83
C ALA A 413 -24.84 12.40 -5.92
N ASP A 414 -25.65 12.48 -6.98
CA ASP A 414 -26.79 11.58 -7.20
C ASP A 414 -26.32 10.11 -7.41
N ASN A 415 -25.28 9.90 -8.19
CA ASN A 415 -24.69 8.58 -8.40
C ASN A 415 -24.22 7.98 -7.07
N ARG A 416 -23.51 8.74 -6.21
CA ARG A 416 -23.04 8.28 -4.90
C ARG A 416 -24.20 8.01 -3.95
N ARG A 417 -25.24 8.84 -3.97
CA ARG A 417 -26.46 8.59 -3.19
C ARG A 417 -27.14 7.26 -3.58
N ARG A 418 -27.24 6.95 -4.88
CA ARG A 418 -27.76 5.65 -5.36
C ARG A 418 -26.84 4.48 -4.94
N ALA A 419 -25.53 4.67 -4.90
CA ALA A 419 -24.59 3.66 -4.43
C ALA A 419 -24.77 3.32 -2.93
N MET A 420 -25.26 4.27 -2.11
CA MET A 420 -25.57 4.05 -0.68
C MET A 420 -26.64 2.98 -0.48
N ASP A 421 -27.55 2.77 -1.43
CA ASP A 421 -28.60 1.74 -1.33
C ASP A 421 -28.02 0.32 -1.24
N ALA A 422 -26.80 0.11 -1.75
CA ALA A 422 -26.08 -1.16 -1.69
C ALA A 422 -25.00 -1.20 -0.60
N ALA A 423 -24.95 -0.26 0.34
CA ALA A 423 -23.88 -0.14 1.33
C ALA A 423 -23.69 -1.41 2.18
N GLY A 424 -24.77 -2.11 2.53
CA GLY A 424 -24.70 -3.40 3.25
C GLY A 424 -23.93 -4.46 2.45
N MET A 425 -24.26 -4.63 1.17
CA MET A 425 -23.57 -5.57 0.27
C MET A 425 -22.11 -5.13 0.02
N ALA A 426 -21.88 -3.83 -0.13
CA ALA A 426 -20.52 -3.30 -0.29
C ALA A 426 -19.61 -3.70 0.88
N ARG A 427 -20.12 -3.65 2.12
CA ARG A 427 -19.40 -4.07 3.33
C ARG A 427 -19.27 -5.59 3.44
N ALA A 428 -20.32 -6.34 3.14
CA ALA A 428 -20.34 -7.79 3.24
C ALA A 428 -19.41 -8.47 2.22
N PHE A 429 -19.24 -7.88 1.03
CA PHE A 429 -18.58 -8.50 -0.12
C PHE A 429 -17.18 -7.95 -0.40
N VAL A 430 -16.56 -7.22 0.54
CA VAL A 430 -15.16 -6.79 0.41
C VAL A 430 -14.27 -7.99 0.09
N ALA A 431 -13.51 -7.91 -1.01
CA ALA A 431 -12.60 -8.96 -1.47
C ALA A 431 -13.22 -10.36 -1.53
N LEU A 432 -14.55 -10.48 -1.77
CA LEU A 432 -15.21 -11.76 -1.98
C LEU A 432 -15.14 -12.16 -3.46
N GLY A 433 -14.38 -13.19 -3.75
CA GLY A 433 -14.23 -13.77 -5.10
C GLY A 433 -13.57 -15.14 -5.04
N PRO A 434 -13.64 -15.94 -6.11
CA PRO A 434 -13.18 -17.33 -6.12
C PRO A 434 -11.66 -17.50 -6.02
N SER A 435 -10.88 -16.42 -6.19
CA SER A 435 -9.41 -16.44 -6.13
C SER A 435 -8.83 -15.57 -5.00
N SER A 436 -9.65 -15.07 -4.09
CA SER A 436 -9.16 -14.24 -2.98
C SER A 436 -8.49 -15.10 -1.90
N PRO A 437 -7.23 -14.86 -1.54
CA PRO A 437 -6.55 -15.61 -0.48
C PRO A 437 -7.15 -15.37 0.92
N TYR A 438 -7.97 -14.34 1.06
CA TYR A 438 -8.59 -13.93 2.32
C TYR A 438 -9.96 -14.56 2.60
N ASN A 439 -10.45 -15.45 1.75
CA ASN A 439 -11.72 -16.16 1.96
C ASN A 439 -11.55 -17.56 2.57
N GLY A 440 -10.36 -18.13 2.46
CA GLY A 440 -10.08 -19.53 2.75
C GLY A 440 -10.30 -20.45 1.55
N THR A 441 -9.41 -21.42 1.38
CA THR A 441 -9.42 -22.39 0.26
C THR A 441 -10.78 -23.04 0.05
N VAL A 442 -11.45 -23.48 1.12
CA VAL A 442 -12.75 -24.14 1.06
C VAL A 442 -13.84 -23.26 0.45
N VAL A 443 -13.80 -21.96 0.72
CA VAL A 443 -14.73 -20.95 0.15
C VAL A 443 -14.47 -20.78 -1.33
N ASN A 444 -13.22 -20.55 -1.71
CA ASN A 444 -12.83 -20.35 -3.11
C ASN A 444 -13.23 -21.58 -3.97
N ARG A 445 -12.91 -22.78 -3.51
CA ARG A 445 -13.30 -24.03 -4.16
C ARG A 445 -14.83 -24.21 -4.23
N GLY A 446 -15.55 -23.83 -3.16
CA GLY A 446 -17.02 -23.81 -3.14
C GLY A 446 -17.59 -22.89 -4.22
N PHE A 447 -17.05 -21.68 -4.37
CA PHE A 447 -17.44 -20.76 -5.45
C PHE A 447 -17.06 -21.27 -6.84
N THR A 448 -15.90 -21.92 -7.00
CA THR A 448 -15.49 -22.53 -8.28
C THR A 448 -16.52 -23.58 -8.73
N VAL A 449 -16.92 -24.50 -7.85
CA VAL A 449 -17.94 -25.51 -8.16
C VAL A 449 -19.30 -24.85 -8.43
N ALA A 450 -19.72 -23.89 -7.58
CA ALA A 450 -21.03 -23.25 -7.73
C ALA A 450 -21.16 -22.48 -9.06
N THR A 451 -20.10 -21.77 -9.44
CA THR A 451 -20.03 -20.98 -10.69
C THR A 451 -20.01 -21.88 -11.93
N ALA A 452 -19.36 -23.05 -11.85
CA ALA A 452 -19.32 -24.04 -12.91
C ALA A 452 -20.62 -24.89 -13.00
N GLY A 453 -21.66 -24.56 -12.23
CA GLY A 453 -22.91 -25.34 -12.22
C GLY A 453 -22.76 -26.78 -11.74
N GLY A 454 -21.77 -27.07 -10.89
CA GLY A 454 -21.43 -28.39 -10.39
C GLY A 454 -20.46 -29.20 -11.27
N SER A 455 -19.99 -28.67 -12.38
CA SER A 455 -19.11 -29.35 -13.36
C SER A 455 -17.62 -28.98 -13.27
N ALA A 456 -17.18 -28.43 -12.15
CA ALA A 456 -15.75 -28.13 -11.92
C ALA A 456 -14.90 -29.40 -12.00
N THR A 457 -13.72 -29.32 -12.63
CA THR A 457 -12.77 -30.42 -12.73
C THR A 457 -11.90 -30.56 -11.50
N GLU A 458 -11.30 -31.72 -11.28
CA GLU A 458 -10.33 -31.96 -10.21
C GLU A 458 -9.17 -30.96 -10.33
N GLU A 459 -8.63 -30.76 -11.52
CA GLU A 459 -7.53 -29.84 -11.82
C GLU A 459 -7.86 -28.40 -11.37
N GLN A 460 -9.02 -27.86 -11.78
CA GLN A 460 -9.46 -26.52 -11.37
C GLN A 460 -9.56 -26.34 -9.84
N LEU A 461 -9.91 -27.39 -9.11
CA LEU A 461 -9.99 -27.32 -7.65
C LEU A 461 -8.61 -27.46 -6.98
N LEU A 462 -7.68 -28.17 -7.62
CA LEU A 462 -6.30 -28.31 -7.13
C LEU A 462 -5.42 -27.09 -7.45
N GLU A 463 -5.77 -26.31 -8.46
CA GLU A 463 -5.13 -25.01 -8.74
C GLU A 463 -5.39 -23.95 -7.65
N VAL A 464 -6.47 -24.11 -6.86
CA VAL A 464 -6.74 -23.20 -5.74
C VAL A 464 -5.75 -23.47 -4.62
N GLU A 465 -4.98 -22.47 -4.25
CA GLU A 465 -3.96 -22.52 -3.21
C GLU A 465 -4.47 -23.17 -1.92
N GLN A 466 -3.71 -24.12 -1.39
CA GLN A 466 -4.05 -24.86 -0.20
C GLN A 466 -3.59 -24.14 1.06
N GLN A 467 -4.53 -23.65 1.84
CA GLN A 467 -4.27 -23.09 3.17
C GLN A 467 -4.50 -24.12 4.28
N PRO A 468 -3.87 -23.96 5.46
CA PRO A 468 -4.15 -24.79 6.64
C PRO A 468 -5.63 -24.81 7.02
N VAL A 469 -6.16 -25.97 7.41
CA VAL A 469 -7.60 -26.16 7.67
C VAL A 469 -8.12 -25.27 8.81
N SER A 470 -7.28 -25.02 9.83
CA SER A 470 -7.64 -24.10 10.93
C SER A 470 -7.78 -22.66 10.44
N LEU A 471 -6.88 -22.20 9.56
CA LEU A 471 -6.96 -20.87 8.96
C LEU A 471 -8.20 -20.75 8.05
N GLN A 472 -8.48 -21.75 7.21
CA GLN A 472 -9.71 -21.76 6.40
C GLN A 472 -10.98 -21.60 7.25
N ARG A 473 -11.04 -22.27 8.41
CA ARG A 473 -12.16 -22.16 9.35
C ARG A 473 -12.32 -20.74 9.90
N ASP A 474 -11.21 -20.11 10.30
CA ASP A 474 -11.24 -18.80 10.93
C ASP A 474 -11.55 -17.70 9.89
N LEU A 475 -11.02 -17.81 8.67
CA LEU A 475 -11.37 -16.94 7.54
C LEU A 475 -12.84 -17.08 7.14
N LEU A 476 -13.37 -18.30 7.07
CA LEU A 476 -14.80 -18.51 6.81
C LEU A 476 -15.68 -17.96 7.94
N ALA A 477 -15.28 -18.13 9.20
CA ALA A 477 -16.02 -17.55 10.34
C ALA A 477 -16.09 -16.03 10.25
N ALA A 478 -14.98 -15.36 9.91
CA ALA A 478 -14.91 -13.92 9.68
C ALA A 478 -15.84 -13.50 8.51
N ARG A 479 -15.83 -14.22 7.39
CA ARG A 479 -16.72 -13.96 6.25
C ARG A 479 -18.20 -14.10 6.60
N LEU A 480 -18.57 -15.13 7.34
CA LEU A 480 -19.95 -15.34 7.80
C LEU A 480 -20.38 -14.27 8.82
N MET A 481 -19.44 -13.72 9.59
CA MET A 481 -19.70 -12.59 10.46
C MET A 481 -19.97 -11.30 9.66
N ASP A 482 -19.21 -11.07 8.57
CA ASP A 482 -19.47 -9.94 7.65
C ASP A 482 -20.90 -10.03 7.09
N PHE A 483 -21.32 -11.21 6.65
CA PHE A 483 -22.70 -11.43 6.17
C PHE A 483 -23.74 -11.16 7.26
N GLN A 484 -23.54 -11.71 8.45
CA GLN A 484 -24.47 -11.51 9.56
C GLN A 484 -24.63 -10.06 9.97
N THR A 485 -23.53 -9.30 9.92
CA THR A 485 -23.47 -7.88 10.36
C THR A 485 -24.10 -6.96 9.33
N HIS A 486 -23.90 -7.23 8.03
CA HIS A 486 -24.17 -6.23 6.99
C HIS A 486 -25.30 -6.59 6.04
N LEU A 487 -25.73 -7.85 5.98
CA LEU A 487 -26.83 -8.25 5.12
C LEU A 487 -28.15 -8.41 5.91
N PRO A 488 -29.30 -8.21 5.26
CA PRO A 488 -30.60 -8.51 5.85
C PRO A 488 -30.70 -9.96 6.37
N ALA A 489 -31.38 -10.15 7.50
CA ALA A 489 -31.47 -11.45 8.16
C ALA A 489 -32.07 -12.57 7.30
N ASP A 490 -33.01 -12.24 6.43
CA ASP A 490 -33.65 -13.18 5.49
C ASP A 490 -32.68 -13.64 4.39
N GLN A 491 -31.69 -12.80 4.00
CA GLN A 491 -30.62 -13.16 3.05
C GLN A 491 -29.52 -14.02 3.71
N VAL A 492 -29.27 -13.81 4.99
CA VAL A 492 -28.25 -14.56 5.76
C VAL A 492 -28.75 -15.91 6.24
N GLN A 493 -30.06 -16.06 6.49
CA GLN A 493 -30.68 -17.27 7.01
C GLN A 493 -30.39 -18.52 6.18
N PRO A 494 -30.41 -18.51 4.84
CA PRO A 494 -30.06 -19.68 4.01
C PRO A 494 -28.61 -20.15 4.21
N VAL A 495 -27.70 -19.22 4.56
CA VAL A 495 -26.27 -19.49 4.77
C VAL A 495 -26.01 -20.02 6.18
N LEU A 496 -26.54 -19.35 7.19
CA LEU A 496 -26.30 -19.69 8.60
C LEU A 496 -27.23 -20.80 9.14
N MET A 497 -28.45 -20.91 8.63
CA MET A 497 -29.46 -21.89 9.07
C MET A 497 -29.64 -21.89 10.60
N GLY A 498 -29.71 -20.70 11.22
CA GLY A 498 -29.87 -20.52 12.64
C GLY A 498 -28.62 -20.76 13.50
N ARG A 499 -27.47 -21.04 12.91
CA ARG A 499 -26.18 -21.22 13.59
C ARG A 499 -25.47 -19.86 13.78
N SER A 500 -24.56 -19.77 14.72
CA SER A 500 -23.61 -18.66 14.74
C SER A 500 -22.56 -18.81 13.65
N PRO A 501 -21.93 -17.71 13.15
CA PRO A 501 -20.86 -17.76 12.16
C PRO A 501 -19.76 -18.77 12.47
N ALA A 502 -19.26 -18.79 13.71
CA ALA A 502 -18.21 -19.72 14.15
C ALA A 502 -18.65 -21.20 14.12
N VAL A 503 -19.92 -21.49 14.46
CA VAL A 503 -20.46 -22.85 14.39
C VAL A 503 -20.66 -23.28 12.95
N ALA A 504 -21.24 -22.41 12.11
CA ALA A 504 -21.45 -22.69 10.69
C ALA A 504 -20.11 -22.92 9.96
N ALA A 505 -19.10 -22.07 10.19
CA ALA A 505 -17.78 -22.21 9.60
C ALA A 505 -17.13 -23.56 9.97
N ARG A 506 -17.18 -23.93 11.25
CA ARG A 506 -16.63 -25.20 11.72
C ARG A 506 -17.32 -26.40 11.04
N GLU A 507 -18.66 -26.41 10.98
CA GLU A 507 -19.42 -27.51 10.37
C GLU A 507 -19.18 -27.58 8.87
N ILE A 508 -19.12 -26.46 8.15
CA ILE A 508 -18.81 -26.44 6.72
C ILE A 508 -17.42 -27.01 6.48
N VAL A 509 -16.39 -26.53 7.18
CA VAL A 509 -15.00 -27.00 7.00
C VAL A 509 -14.85 -28.49 7.37
N GLN A 510 -15.49 -28.94 8.43
CA GLN A 510 -15.42 -30.36 8.84
C GLN A 510 -16.05 -31.29 7.81
N ASN A 511 -17.21 -30.92 7.27
CA ASN A 511 -18.02 -31.81 6.42
C ASN A 511 -17.76 -31.62 4.92
N SER A 512 -17.08 -30.57 4.49
CA SER A 512 -16.74 -30.32 3.08
C SER A 512 -15.62 -31.25 2.59
N MET A 513 -15.76 -31.73 1.38
CA MET A 513 -14.75 -32.47 0.63
C MET A 513 -13.74 -31.52 -0.06
N LEU A 514 -13.97 -30.22 0.00
CA LEU A 514 -13.13 -29.19 -0.66
C LEU A 514 -12.02 -28.63 0.23
N THR A 515 -11.89 -29.10 1.46
CA THR A 515 -10.95 -28.55 2.45
C THR A 515 -9.49 -28.92 2.21
N THR A 516 -9.22 -30.08 1.61
CA THR A 516 -7.86 -30.56 1.32
C THR A 516 -7.78 -31.25 -0.02
N GLU A 517 -6.61 -31.27 -0.65
CA GLU A 517 -6.37 -31.97 -1.90
C GLU A 517 -6.72 -33.46 -1.79
N ALA A 518 -6.36 -34.14 -0.68
CA ALA A 518 -6.65 -35.53 -0.46
C ALA A 518 -8.16 -35.82 -0.50
N LYS A 519 -8.99 -34.98 0.11
CA LYS A 519 -10.44 -35.09 0.08
C LYS A 519 -11.01 -34.87 -1.33
N ILE A 520 -10.46 -33.90 -2.09
CA ILE A 520 -10.85 -33.63 -3.48
C ILE A 520 -10.59 -34.89 -4.32
N ARG A 521 -9.36 -35.41 -4.31
CA ARG A 521 -8.99 -36.63 -5.04
C ARG A 521 -9.89 -37.81 -4.69
N GLN A 522 -10.22 -37.97 -3.40
CA GLN A 522 -11.18 -38.98 -2.96
C GLN A 522 -12.57 -38.74 -3.54
N ALA A 523 -13.10 -37.53 -3.49
CA ALA A 523 -14.42 -37.17 -4.02
C ALA A 523 -14.56 -37.52 -5.52
N PHE A 524 -13.53 -37.21 -6.32
CA PHE A 524 -13.51 -37.54 -7.74
C PHE A 524 -13.35 -39.03 -8.00
N ALA A 525 -12.50 -39.73 -7.23
CA ALA A 525 -12.35 -41.20 -7.33
C ALA A 525 -13.64 -41.93 -6.99
N ASP A 526 -14.42 -41.44 -6.03
CA ASP A 526 -15.70 -42.01 -5.60
C ASP A 526 -16.88 -41.55 -6.47
N GLY A 527 -16.66 -40.66 -7.44
CA GLY A 527 -17.69 -40.10 -8.32
C GLY A 527 -18.76 -39.30 -7.55
N MET A 528 -18.36 -38.57 -6.48
CA MET A 528 -19.29 -37.83 -5.64
C MET A 528 -19.85 -36.60 -6.38
N ASP A 529 -21.13 -36.33 -6.15
CA ASP A 529 -21.77 -35.07 -6.57
C ASP A 529 -21.42 -33.96 -5.59
N LEU A 530 -20.53 -33.07 -6.01
CA LEU A 530 -20.09 -31.93 -5.20
C LEU A 530 -21.15 -30.85 -5.02
N SER A 531 -22.27 -30.87 -5.75
CA SER A 531 -23.35 -29.88 -5.59
C SER A 531 -23.99 -29.91 -4.19
N ALA A 532 -23.93 -31.08 -3.52
CA ALA A 532 -24.40 -31.25 -2.15
C ALA A 532 -23.36 -30.90 -1.07
N ASP A 533 -22.14 -30.56 -1.44
CA ASP A 533 -21.10 -30.14 -0.49
C ASP A 533 -21.49 -28.87 0.27
N PRO A 534 -21.30 -28.81 1.61
CA PRO A 534 -21.71 -27.65 2.41
C PRO A 534 -21.09 -26.32 1.96
N ALA A 535 -19.85 -26.32 1.46
CA ALA A 535 -19.20 -25.11 0.95
C ALA A 535 -19.83 -24.66 -0.39
N VAL A 536 -20.21 -25.63 -1.24
CA VAL A 536 -20.91 -25.33 -2.50
C VAL A 536 -22.31 -24.80 -2.23
N GLN A 537 -23.06 -25.41 -1.29
CA GLN A 537 -24.39 -24.93 -0.90
C GLN A 537 -24.36 -23.50 -0.35
N MET A 538 -23.36 -23.19 0.48
CA MET A 538 -23.12 -21.82 0.96
C MET A 538 -22.85 -20.87 -0.22
N ALA A 539 -21.94 -21.25 -1.13
CA ALA A 539 -21.60 -20.43 -2.29
C ALA A 539 -22.83 -20.20 -3.21
N GLN A 540 -23.65 -21.24 -3.44
CA GLN A 540 -24.89 -21.15 -4.22
C GLN A 540 -25.93 -20.23 -3.58
N ALA A 541 -25.99 -20.15 -2.24
CA ALA A 541 -26.88 -19.23 -1.54
C ALA A 541 -26.43 -17.75 -1.66
N VAL A 542 -25.11 -17.52 -1.73
CA VAL A 542 -24.51 -16.17 -1.82
C VAL A 542 -24.44 -15.66 -3.27
N LEU A 543 -24.18 -16.53 -4.23
CA LEU A 543 -23.88 -16.20 -5.62
C LEU A 543 -24.92 -15.27 -6.30
N PRO A 544 -26.24 -15.47 -6.13
CA PRO A 544 -27.24 -14.55 -6.72
C PRO A 544 -27.16 -13.12 -6.18
N MET A 545 -26.90 -12.97 -4.88
CA MET A 545 -26.74 -11.63 -4.26
C MET A 545 -25.45 -10.96 -4.75
N LEU A 546 -24.38 -11.72 -4.86
CA LEU A 546 -23.10 -11.25 -5.35
C LEU A 546 -23.20 -10.77 -6.82
N GLN A 547 -23.87 -11.56 -7.67
CA GLN A 547 -24.10 -11.21 -9.07
C GLN A 547 -24.98 -9.96 -9.22
N ALA A 548 -26.05 -9.85 -8.43
CA ALA A 548 -26.91 -8.67 -8.41
C ALA A 548 -26.17 -7.42 -7.96
N TYR A 549 -25.34 -7.55 -6.93
CA TYR A 549 -24.47 -6.46 -6.43
C TYR A 549 -23.48 -6.00 -7.51
N TYR A 550 -22.69 -6.91 -8.08
CA TYR A 550 -21.71 -6.52 -9.11
C TYR A 550 -22.38 -5.97 -10.38
N GLY A 551 -23.51 -6.53 -10.81
CA GLY A 551 -24.26 -6.01 -11.95
C GLY A 551 -24.77 -4.58 -11.71
N GLY A 552 -25.30 -4.28 -10.52
CA GLY A 552 -25.70 -2.93 -10.12
C GLY A 552 -24.50 -1.96 -10.02
N GLN A 553 -23.40 -2.42 -9.42
CA GLN A 553 -22.19 -1.60 -9.28
C GLN A 553 -21.53 -1.30 -10.63
N GLN A 554 -21.59 -2.22 -11.59
CA GLN A 554 -21.01 -2.01 -12.93
C GLN A 554 -21.63 -0.80 -13.63
N ALA A 555 -22.97 -0.67 -13.60
CA ALA A 555 -23.66 0.45 -14.20
C ALA A 555 -23.32 1.78 -13.49
N LEU A 556 -23.33 1.79 -12.14
CA LEU A 556 -22.99 2.98 -11.36
C LEU A 556 -21.52 3.39 -11.56
N SER A 557 -20.61 2.44 -11.67
CA SER A 557 -19.18 2.69 -11.91
C SER A 557 -18.92 3.23 -13.31
N ALA A 558 -19.63 2.72 -14.32
CA ALA A 558 -19.54 3.22 -15.69
C ALA A 558 -20.00 4.68 -15.78
N GLU A 559 -21.17 4.99 -15.23
CA GLU A 559 -21.66 6.37 -15.15
C GLU A 559 -20.71 7.28 -14.38
N LEU A 560 -20.21 6.84 -13.22
CA LEU A 560 -19.27 7.63 -12.42
C LEU A 560 -17.97 7.91 -13.19
N GLY A 561 -17.41 6.93 -13.89
CA GLY A 561 -16.20 7.10 -14.68
C GLY A 561 -16.35 8.18 -15.78
N GLU A 562 -17.49 8.22 -16.47
CA GLU A 562 -17.77 9.26 -17.45
C GLU A 562 -17.95 10.65 -16.79
N LEU A 563 -18.62 10.70 -15.64
CA LEU A 563 -18.77 11.93 -14.87
C LEU A 563 -17.43 12.46 -14.35
N GLN A 564 -16.55 11.57 -13.87
CA GLN A 564 -15.20 11.94 -13.42
C GLN A 564 -14.34 12.43 -14.59
N THR A 565 -14.44 11.81 -15.77
CA THR A 565 -13.80 12.30 -17.00
C THR A 565 -14.31 13.71 -17.36
N GLY A 566 -15.62 13.94 -17.29
CA GLY A 566 -16.23 15.26 -17.48
C GLY A 566 -15.73 16.29 -16.47
N LEU A 567 -15.66 15.92 -15.19
CA LEU A 567 -15.12 16.79 -14.12
C LEU A 567 -13.66 17.16 -14.36
N ALA A 568 -12.83 16.21 -14.82
CA ALA A 568 -11.44 16.48 -15.16
C ALA A 568 -11.31 17.50 -16.32
N ARG A 569 -12.07 17.32 -17.39
CA ARG A 569 -12.10 18.25 -18.53
C ARG A 569 -12.56 19.65 -18.11
N ALA A 570 -13.56 19.70 -17.24
CA ALA A 570 -14.01 20.96 -16.66
C ALA A 570 -12.93 21.65 -15.82
N ARG A 571 -12.15 20.89 -15.03
CA ARG A 571 -11.01 21.42 -14.28
C ARG A 571 -9.90 21.91 -15.20
N PHE A 572 -9.60 21.19 -16.29
CA PHE A 572 -8.62 21.66 -17.28
C PHE A 572 -9.04 22.98 -17.96
N ALA A 573 -10.32 23.13 -18.24
CA ALA A 573 -10.87 24.37 -18.80
C ALA A 573 -10.76 25.57 -17.84
N VAL A 574 -10.72 25.32 -16.52
CA VAL A 574 -10.65 26.35 -15.46
C VAL A 574 -9.22 26.59 -15.00
N TYR A 575 -8.44 25.53 -14.74
CA TYR A 575 -7.15 25.61 -14.05
C TYR A 575 -5.96 25.12 -14.90
N GLY A 576 -6.19 24.57 -16.10
CA GLY A 576 -5.13 23.89 -16.84
C GLY A 576 -4.71 22.59 -16.13
N THR A 577 -3.44 22.19 -16.34
CA THR A 577 -2.84 20.97 -15.78
C THR A 577 -1.82 21.27 -14.67
N ASP A 578 -1.93 22.42 -14.01
CA ASP A 578 -0.97 22.85 -12.97
C ASP A 578 -1.11 22.05 -11.66
N ALA A 579 -2.30 21.52 -11.38
CA ALA A 579 -2.50 20.65 -10.23
C ALA A 579 -1.95 19.23 -10.53
N PRO A 580 -1.24 18.58 -9.58
CA PRO A 580 -0.79 17.21 -9.79
C PRO A 580 -2.00 16.27 -9.93
N PRO A 581 -1.94 15.27 -10.83
CA PRO A 581 -2.96 14.23 -10.87
C PRO A 581 -2.87 13.33 -9.64
N ASP A 582 -3.99 12.69 -9.28
CA ASP A 582 -3.97 11.62 -8.28
C ASP A 582 -2.89 10.57 -8.60
N ALA A 583 -2.31 9.98 -7.55
CA ALA A 583 -1.32 8.92 -7.70
C ALA A 583 -1.96 7.66 -8.33
N THR A 584 -1.20 6.98 -9.19
CA THR A 584 -1.66 5.84 -10.01
C THR A 584 -0.59 4.76 -10.19
N PHE A 585 0.29 4.62 -9.21
CA PHE A 585 1.48 3.79 -9.26
C PHE A 585 2.34 4.10 -10.51
N SER A 586 2.52 5.38 -10.78
CA SER A 586 3.36 5.89 -11.86
C SER A 586 4.42 6.83 -11.30
N LEU A 587 5.54 6.92 -12.00
CA LEU A 587 6.69 7.69 -11.53
C LEU A 587 6.34 9.16 -11.33
N ARG A 588 6.68 9.69 -10.15
CA ARG A 588 6.42 11.06 -9.72
C ARG A 588 7.66 11.68 -9.10
N ILE A 589 7.68 13.00 -9.11
CA ILE A 589 8.60 13.83 -8.35
C ILE A 589 7.82 14.60 -7.28
N SER A 590 8.31 14.56 -6.05
CA SER A 590 7.78 15.34 -4.92
C SER A 590 8.91 16.15 -4.28
N ASP A 591 8.73 17.46 -4.17
CA ASP A 591 9.65 18.35 -3.48
C ASP A 591 9.38 18.44 -1.99
N GLY A 592 10.41 18.67 -1.21
CA GLY A 592 10.29 18.87 0.23
C GLY A 592 11.56 19.48 0.84
N VAL A 593 11.46 19.77 2.13
CA VAL A 593 12.57 20.29 2.94
C VAL A 593 12.75 19.38 4.14
N VAL A 594 13.99 19.06 4.50
CA VAL A 594 14.31 18.32 5.71
C VAL A 594 13.90 19.15 6.93
N GLN A 595 12.83 18.77 7.61
CA GLN A 595 12.22 19.60 8.65
C GLN A 595 11.40 18.79 9.64
N GLY A 596 11.68 18.94 10.94
CA GLY A 596 10.81 18.48 12.02
C GLY A 596 9.44 19.17 12.03
N TYR A 597 8.57 18.81 12.96
CA TYR A 597 7.20 19.33 13.06
C TYR A 597 6.74 19.43 14.52
N ASP A 598 5.66 20.17 14.75
CA ASP A 598 5.07 20.28 16.08
C ASP A 598 4.38 18.98 16.45
N TYR A 599 4.75 18.40 17.59
CA TYR A 599 4.35 17.05 18.01
C TYR A 599 4.13 17.01 19.51
N ASN A 600 2.95 16.58 19.95
CA ASN A 600 2.60 16.39 21.38
C ASN A 600 2.99 17.56 22.30
N GLY A 601 2.75 18.79 21.87
CA GLY A 601 3.07 20.01 22.64
C GLY A 601 4.57 20.36 22.69
N THR A 602 5.40 19.68 21.89
CA THR A 602 6.83 19.92 21.68
C THR A 602 7.15 19.85 20.18
N ARG A 603 8.39 19.58 19.82
CA ARG A 603 8.82 19.42 18.41
C ARG A 603 9.49 18.09 18.20
N ALA A 604 9.05 17.34 17.20
CA ALA A 604 9.80 16.23 16.63
C ALA A 604 11.04 16.79 15.91
N PRO A 605 12.25 16.20 16.11
CA PRO A 605 13.47 16.69 15.47
C PRO A 605 13.46 16.40 13.97
N ALA A 606 14.30 17.11 13.20
CA ALA A 606 14.46 16.83 11.77
C ALA A 606 15.07 15.45 11.51
N TYR A 607 15.94 14.97 12.40
CA TYR A 607 16.54 13.63 12.35
C TYR A 607 16.72 13.03 13.74
N THR A 608 16.73 11.71 13.80
CA THR A 608 17.11 10.90 14.95
C THR A 608 18.58 10.50 14.85
N THR A 609 19.16 9.93 15.89
CA THR A 609 20.52 9.43 15.87
C THR A 609 20.61 8.01 16.43
N LEU A 610 21.73 7.37 16.18
CA LEU A 610 21.99 6.00 16.65
C LEU A 610 21.88 5.88 18.19
N PHE A 611 22.12 6.95 18.94
CA PHE A 611 21.82 6.99 20.38
C PHE A 611 20.40 6.58 20.72
N GLY A 612 19.43 7.06 19.95
CA GLY A 612 18.02 6.80 20.23
C GLY A 612 17.64 5.33 20.02
N MET A 613 18.23 4.62 19.05
CA MET A 613 18.01 3.19 18.88
C MET A 613 18.46 2.41 20.14
N TYR A 614 19.67 2.68 20.64
CA TYR A 614 20.16 2.03 21.87
C TYR A 614 19.40 2.47 23.11
N ASP A 615 18.93 3.74 23.20
CA ASP A 615 18.06 4.19 24.28
C ASP A 615 16.76 3.39 24.32
N ARG A 616 16.12 3.13 23.18
CA ARG A 616 14.94 2.24 23.07
C ARG A 616 15.24 0.84 23.54
N TYR A 617 16.34 0.24 23.08
CA TYR A 617 16.76 -1.09 23.50
C TYR A 617 16.94 -1.17 25.04
N TYR A 618 17.73 -0.24 25.62
CA TYR A 618 17.98 -0.26 27.07
C TYR A 618 16.74 0.09 27.90
N SER A 619 15.83 0.91 27.38
CA SER A 619 14.63 1.30 28.10
C SER A 619 13.55 0.22 28.09
N PHE A 620 13.40 -0.52 26.99
CA PHE A 620 12.29 -1.43 26.80
C PHE A 620 12.67 -2.91 26.81
N CYS A 621 13.89 -3.28 26.43
CA CYS A 621 14.30 -4.68 26.26
C CYS A 621 15.26 -5.20 27.32
N GLN A 622 15.54 -4.46 28.39
CA GLN A 622 16.40 -4.96 29.48
C GLN A 622 15.71 -6.08 30.29
N PRO A 623 16.44 -7.15 30.69
CA PRO A 623 15.87 -8.33 31.33
C PRO A 623 15.10 -8.08 32.63
N ALA A 624 15.31 -6.93 33.28
CA ALA A 624 14.61 -6.58 34.52
C ALA A 624 13.15 -6.13 34.29
N THR A 625 12.76 -5.79 33.07
CA THR A 625 11.45 -5.21 32.74
C THR A 625 10.54 -6.13 31.94
N ILE A 626 11.07 -7.19 31.32
CA ILE A 626 10.30 -8.14 30.49
C ILE A 626 10.69 -9.60 30.82
N ALA A 627 9.72 -10.50 30.62
CA ALA A 627 9.88 -11.92 30.93
C ALA A 627 10.80 -12.66 29.92
N SER A 628 10.90 -12.14 28.69
CA SER A 628 11.76 -12.66 27.62
C SER A 628 12.20 -11.50 26.73
N THR A 629 13.49 -11.48 26.33
CA THR A 629 14.02 -10.50 25.36
C THR A 629 13.54 -10.79 23.94
N GLU A 630 13.13 -12.01 23.64
CA GLU A 630 12.62 -12.43 22.33
C GLU A 630 11.30 -11.75 21.96
N ASP A 631 10.53 -11.30 22.98
CA ASP A 631 9.24 -10.65 22.84
C ASP A 631 9.32 -9.12 22.71
N CYS A 632 10.52 -8.55 22.67
CA CYS A 632 10.69 -7.10 22.65
C CYS A 632 10.84 -6.55 21.23
N SER A 633 9.92 -5.68 20.83
CA SER A 633 9.94 -5.02 19.50
C SER A 633 11.19 -4.15 19.27
N TRP A 634 11.89 -3.72 20.33
CA TRP A 634 13.11 -2.92 20.25
C TRP A 634 14.37 -3.74 20.59
N ASP A 635 14.34 -5.07 20.42
CA ASP A 635 15.51 -5.92 20.61
C ASP A 635 16.52 -5.71 19.48
N LEU A 636 17.82 -5.87 19.82
CA LEU A 636 18.94 -5.71 18.90
C LEU A 636 19.61 -7.05 18.64
N PRO A 637 20.00 -7.36 17.40
CA PRO A 637 20.87 -8.48 17.09
C PRO A 637 22.21 -8.35 17.84
N GLN A 638 22.78 -9.49 18.26
CA GLN A 638 24.04 -9.52 19.02
C GLN A 638 25.18 -8.77 18.31
N ARG A 639 25.23 -8.81 16.99
CA ARG A 639 26.19 -8.07 16.15
C ARG A 639 26.20 -6.57 16.49
N TRP A 640 25.05 -5.96 16.67
CA TRP A 640 24.92 -4.53 16.98
C TRP A 640 25.31 -4.21 18.42
N LEU A 641 25.07 -5.15 19.35
CA LEU A 641 25.57 -5.01 20.73
C LEU A 641 27.09 -5.08 20.80
N ASP A 642 27.69 -5.97 20.02
CA ASP A 642 29.16 -6.15 19.94
C ASP A 642 29.84 -4.94 19.25
N ALA A 643 29.25 -4.41 18.16
CA ALA A 643 29.76 -3.28 17.41
C ALA A 643 29.60 -1.92 18.12
N ARG A 644 28.84 -1.84 19.21
CA ARG A 644 28.46 -0.57 19.87
C ARG A 644 29.62 0.38 20.18
N SER A 645 30.80 -0.16 20.52
CA SER A 645 31.97 0.68 20.86
C SER A 645 32.71 1.21 19.63
N GLU A 646 32.43 0.71 18.45
CA GLU A 646 33.06 1.08 17.17
C GLU A 646 32.16 2.02 16.35
N LEU A 647 30.84 2.01 16.60
CA LEU A 647 29.84 2.84 15.95
C LEU A 647 29.88 4.29 16.45
N ASP A 648 29.75 5.26 15.53
CA ASP A 648 29.51 6.66 15.90
C ASP A 648 28.06 6.84 16.32
N MET A 649 27.84 6.95 17.62
CA MET A 649 26.51 7.07 18.21
C MET A 649 25.76 8.35 17.81
N THR A 650 26.47 9.36 17.26
CA THR A 650 25.89 10.63 16.80
C THR A 650 25.42 10.57 15.35
N THR A 651 25.71 9.49 14.63
CA THR A 651 25.29 9.28 13.24
C THR A 651 23.77 9.47 13.11
N PRO A 652 23.31 10.37 12.22
CA PRO A 652 21.89 10.51 11.89
C PRO A 652 21.31 9.20 11.40
N TYR A 653 20.15 8.79 11.96
CA TYR A 653 19.55 7.48 11.71
C TYR A 653 18.38 7.54 10.75
N ASN A 654 17.30 8.20 11.16
CA ASN A 654 16.18 8.52 10.28
C ASN A 654 15.94 10.03 10.28
N PHE A 655 15.50 10.57 9.18
CA PHE A 655 15.09 11.96 9.08
C PHE A 655 13.68 12.11 8.52
N VAL A 656 13.11 13.29 8.71
CA VAL A 656 11.80 13.64 8.16
C VAL A 656 11.89 14.85 7.25
N SER A 657 11.09 14.78 6.18
CA SER A 657 10.99 15.86 5.20
C SER A 657 9.54 16.17 4.85
N THR A 658 9.29 17.34 4.27
CA THR A 658 7.97 17.78 3.83
C THR A 658 7.60 17.27 2.43
N ASN A 659 8.22 16.22 1.94
CA ASN A 659 7.82 15.59 0.69
C ASN A 659 6.44 14.94 0.86
N ASP A 660 5.68 14.98 -0.21
CA ASP A 660 4.39 14.31 -0.30
C ASP A 660 4.60 12.90 -0.82
N ILE A 661 4.28 11.91 -0.01
CA ILE A 661 4.34 10.48 -0.36
C ILE A 661 3.07 9.74 0.04
N ILE A 662 2.88 8.59 -0.57
CA ILE A 662 1.85 7.61 -0.20
C ILE A 662 2.44 6.21 -0.36
N GLY A 663 1.76 5.17 0.13
CA GLY A 663 2.17 3.77 -0.08
C GLY A 663 2.47 3.50 -1.56
N GLY A 664 3.56 2.78 -1.84
CA GLY A 664 4.18 2.61 -3.16
C GLY A 664 5.46 3.46 -3.34
N ASN A 665 5.59 4.58 -2.60
CA ASN A 665 6.86 5.31 -2.50
C ASN A 665 7.90 4.60 -1.62
N SER A 666 7.55 3.54 -0.93
CA SER A 666 8.53 2.71 -0.23
C SER A 666 9.66 2.31 -1.18
N GLY A 667 10.92 2.58 -0.81
CA GLY A 667 12.10 2.38 -1.65
C GLY A 667 12.44 3.54 -2.59
N SER A 668 11.66 4.63 -2.57
CA SER A 668 12.00 5.83 -3.35
C SER A 668 13.27 6.49 -2.81
N PRO A 669 14.26 6.79 -3.66
CA PRO A 669 15.42 7.58 -3.25
C PRO A 669 14.98 8.98 -2.84
N VAL A 670 15.59 9.49 -1.77
CA VAL A 670 15.54 10.90 -1.40
C VAL A 670 16.84 11.54 -1.89
N LEU A 671 16.70 12.48 -2.81
CA LEU A 671 17.82 13.04 -3.58
C LEU A 671 18.02 14.52 -3.25
N ASN A 672 19.28 14.96 -3.24
CA ASN A 672 19.63 16.37 -3.24
C ASN A 672 19.47 16.99 -4.64
N ARG A 673 19.88 18.26 -4.80
CA ARG A 673 19.79 18.99 -6.08
C ARG A 673 20.65 18.38 -7.21
N ASP A 674 21.70 17.66 -6.85
CA ASP A 674 22.68 17.08 -7.77
C ASP A 674 22.31 15.65 -8.18
N LEU A 675 21.14 15.13 -7.73
CA LEU A 675 20.67 13.75 -7.87
C LEU A 675 21.57 12.74 -7.15
N GLU A 676 22.07 13.10 -5.98
CA GLU A 676 22.77 12.18 -5.09
C GLU A 676 21.82 11.73 -3.97
N VAL A 677 21.93 10.45 -3.58
CA VAL A 677 21.10 9.86 -2.52
C VAL A 677 21.53 10.42 -1.17
N VAL A 678 20.61 11.09 -0.47
CA VAL A 678 20.76 11.53 0.92
C VAL A 678 19.95 10.67 1.89
N GLY A 679 19.09 9.81 1.37
CA GLY A 679 18.28 8.85 2.14
C GLY A 679 17.36 8.03 1.25
N ILE A 680 16.58 7.15 1.89
CA ILE A 680 15.54 6.36 1.24
C ILE A 680 14.23 6.48 2.01
N ALA A 681 13.16 6.84 1.34
CA ALA A 681 11.83 6.93 1.93
C ALA A 681 11.28 5.54 2.24
N PHE A 682 10.77 5.34 3.46
CA PHE A 682 10.21 4.04 3.85
C PHE A 682 8.85 4.13 4.56
N ASP A 683 8.53 5.30 5.15
CA ASP A 683 7.30 5.47 5.92
C ASP A 683 6.82 6.93 5.88
N GLY A 684 5.62 7.18 6.39
CA GLY A 684 5.11 8.49 6.74
C GLY A 684 4.86 8.57 8.25
N ASN A 685 4.74 9.78 8.80
CA ASN A 685 4.26 9.94 10.17
C ASN A 685 2.74 9.65 10.26
N ILE A 686 2.22 9.45 11.46
CA ILE A 686 0.80 9.10 11.67
C ILE A 686 -0.14 10.18 11.12
N GLU A 687 0.27 11.44 11.21
CA GLU A 687 -0.47 12.60 10.72
C GLU A 687 -0.54 12.65 9.18
N SER A 688 0.28 11.87 8.48
CA SER A 688 0.25 11.77 7.01
C SER A 688 -0.77 10.77 6.48
N LEU A 689 -1.38 9.91 7.31
CA LEU A 689 -2.31 8.87 6.88
C LEU A 689 -3.57 9.41 6.16
N PRO A 690 -4.12 10.61 6.49
CA PRO A 690 -5.15 11.25 5.67
C PRO A 690 -4.67 11.70 4.28
N GLY A 691 -3.38 11.58 3.98
CA GLY A 691 -2.73 11.96 2.73
C GLY A 691 -3.36 11.38 1.46
N ASN A 692 -4.17 10.34 1.59
CA ASN A 692 -4.99 9.82 0.49
C ASN A 692 -6.00 10.85 -0.04
N TYR A 693 -6.48 11.76 0.82
CA TYR A 693 -7.56 12.71 0.54
C TYR A 693 -7.11 14.16 0.50
N ILE A 694 -6.05 14.48 1.23
CA ILE A 694 -5.50 15.82 1.34
C ILE A 694 -4.03 15.75 1.76
N TYR A 695 -3.19 16.64 1.22
CA TYR A 695 -1.84 16.83 1.71
C TYR A 695 -1.80 18.09 2.59
N LEU A 696 -1.32 17.94 3.83
CA LEU A 696 -1.19 19.02 4.81
C LEU A 696 0.29 19.22 5.14
N ASP A 697 0.96 20.17 4.49
CA ASP A 697 2.40 20.44 4.63
C ASP A 697 2.84 20.77 6.07
N THR A 698 1.90 21.23 6.90
CA THR A 698 2.14 21.52 8.33
C THR A 698 2.46 20.23 9.12
N TYR A 699 1.80 19.11 8.80
CA TYR A 699 1.85 17.89 9.60
C TYR A 699 2.40 16.68 8.86
N ASN A 700 2.14 16.55 7.55
CA ASN A 700 2.61 15.40 6.78
C ASN A 700 4.13 15.39 6.70
N ARG A 701 4.75 14.25 7.05
CA ARG A 701 6.19 14.03 6.91
C ARG A 701 6.48 12.69 6.28
N THR A 702 7.37 12.71 5.30
CA THR A 702 8.08 11.53 4.83
C THR A 702 9.11 11.14 5.85
N VAL A 703 9.19 9.87 6.22
CA VAL A 703 10.23 9.31 7.10
C VAL A 703 11.21 8.52 6.23
N SER A 704 12.50 8.82 6.37
CA SER A 704 13.55 8.25 5.53
C SER A 704 14.70 7.69 6.36
N VAL A 705 15.35 6.61 5.88
CA VAL A 705 16.64 6.16 6.41
C VAL A 705 17.71 7.11 5.90
N ASP A 706 18.55 7.61 6.79
CA ASP A 706 19.63 8.53 6.44
C ASP A 706 20.78 7.79 5.76
N VAL A 707 21.33 8.35 4.70
CA VAL A 707 22.47 7.76 3.96
C VAL A 707 23.68 7.49 4.86
N ARG A 708 23.91 8.40 5.83
CA ARG A 708 25.02 8.27 6.81
C ARG A 708 24.87 7.01 7.65
N MET A 709 23.62 6.67 8.05
CA MET A 709 23.34 5.43 8.78
C MET A 709 23.49 4.19 7.91
N MET A 710 23.09 4.26 6.64
CA MET A 710 23.30 3.16 5.71
C MET A 710 24.81 2.85 5.56
N LEU A 711 25.62 3.88 5.31
CA LEU A 711 27.08 3.74 5.17
C LEU A 711 27.75 3.27 6.46
N GLU A 712 27.40 3.83 7.63
CA GLU A 712 27.90 3.43 8.93
C GLU A 712 27.56 1.95 9.23
N SER A 713 26.34 1.54 8.94
CA SER A 713 25.91 0.14 9.11
C SER A 713 26.74 -0.82 8.26
N LEU A 714 26.91 -0.51 6.96
CA LEU A 714 27.66 -1.34 6.03
C LEU A 714 29.14 -1.45 6.44
N ARG A 715 29.78 -0.33 6.78
CA ARG A 715 31.22 -0.28 7.11
C ARG A 715 31.50 -0.94 8.48
N THR A 716 30.73 -0.55 9.51
CA THR A 716 31.07 -0.88 10.92
C THR A 716 30.32 -2.11 11.43
N ALA A 717 28.98 -2.17 11.29
CA ALA A 717 28.21 -3.27 11.84
C ALA A 717 28.28 -4.56 11.01
N TYR A 718 28.34 -4.43 9.68
CA TYR A 718 28.31 -5.59 8.77
C TYR A 718 29.66 -5.90 8.12
N GLY A 719 30.66 -5.01 8.20
CA GLY A 719 31.99 -5.22 7.62
C GLY A 719 32.00 -5.28 6.08
N LEU A 720 31.07 -4.59 5.43
CA LEU A 720 30.86 -4.54 3.98
C LEU A 720 31.38 -3.22 3.39
N GLY A 721 32.58 -2.79 3.78
CA GLY A 721 33.18 -1.54 3.31
C GLY A 721 33.22 -1.44 1.77
N TYR A 722 33.42 -2.55 1.07
CA TYR A 722 33.43 -2.57 -0.40
C TYR A 722 32.11 -2.10 -1.04
N LEU A 723 30.95 -2.41 -0.39
CA LEU A 723 29.65 -1.90 -0.87
C LEU A 723 29.52 -0.40 -0.60
N ALA A 724 29.98 0.06 0.56
CA ALA A 724 29.99 1.47 0.87
C ALA A 724 30.86 2.27 -0.10
N ASP A 725 32.03 1.72 -0.49
CA ASP A 725 32.94 2.33 -1.47
C ASP A 725 32.30 2.34 -2.89
N GLU A 726 31.61 1.25 -3.31
CA GLU A 726 30.86 1.21 -4.57
C GLU A 726 29.74 2.27 -4.61
N LEU A 727 29.01 2.44 -3.50
CA LEU A 727 27.88 3.38 -3.39
C LEU A 727 28.34 4.86 -3.42
N THR A 728 29.54 5.14 -2.89
CA THR A 728 30.11 6.50 -2.85
C THR A 728 30.99 6.80 -4.05
N GLY A 729 31.36 5.79 -4.83
CA GLY A 729 32.27 5.91 -5.98
C GLY A 729 33.76 6.07 -5.55
N GLU A 730 34.13 5.61 -4.34
CA GLU A 730 35.49 5.64 -3.78
C GLU A 730 36.36 4.48 -4.25
#